data_b92ce6998742865111eda9d5b28e6424
#
_entry.id   b92ce6998742865111eda9d5b28e6424
#
_cell.length_a   1.000
_cell.length_b   1.000
_cell.length_c   1.000
_cell.angle_alpha   90.00
_cell.angle_beta   90.00
_cell.angle_gamma   90.00
#
_symmetry.space_group_name_H-M   'P 1'
#
loop_
_entity.id
_entity.type
_entity.pdbx_description
1 polymer ?
#
loop_
_entity_poly.entity_id
_entity_poly.type
_entity_poly.pdbx_seq_one_letter_code
_entity_poly.pdbx_strand_id
1 'polypeptide(L)'
;MAAQRTAVCFRDGVLTGRVQCIAIFILLFAISSPAATRNNSGADASPVSHPPQADSPQANTNNQPLSTPPAQSTVVPATRGVIQRIEFVGNRRIRSDTLKARIFSREGDNYNEETLRRDFQALWNTQFFEDVKLRVEDSPDRADAKIIIFEVKERPVIRRIRYDGIHSISESDILDRFKERKVGLSVESQFDPTKIKKAEVVLRELLGEHGRQFAKVTPQYERIASSNAVILVFKIEEGPKVKVGHIKFTGNHAFSDRKLIRAMRHDRPYAIPLYLTEIAVLSKTYDRDKLTEDLEVGVRGLYQDNGYFKVIVKDPILENVDTPSYKLGVPLPFTAHGIGKAVNITIPIEEGDRFHMGTLKIVSADPDKALSLKVEALKTIFPLKQGDIFATDKLRKALENYKNAYGEYGFIDFTAEPAMDIDDDKKIINLTLKFNEEKQYYVRRIDFSGNTTTRDKVIRRQLLIDEGQLFNKRAWELSILRLNQLDYFDRIEADKAAELKRNTKEGTVDINLKLKEKGKQSVGLQGGVSGLSGTFIGLTYQTNNFLGLGETLSFSAQFGNLQRVFQFGFTEPYLFDRPIQTGFTVFSSRYNFDQAQQQALLTGQSVSINPQFIQDYNQNSTGFTTFASYPLKKRSFTRVSVTYGLTRTNITAFNQASSILFEELQFRSVAGPSALNGIVSSTITPSITYNTINNPQNPTSGKSYFYSLGFSGGPLGGNVNSVSNVFNWTMYRPHHKKRNVIGAHVTAAYITGYGGREVPPFSRFYMGGENDIRGFDIRSISPVTFIPTATTQQFTYLDPTQLSSNGSPAPRFLSVPVLGYTITFPGGDLQGWGNFEYRIPIAGPVTAGIFMDIGTVGIVRQSALKLDPTGFQSLLTQFPDAPSQAGLQRQLKIAGGTNFRPRASTGAELVVQLPIIQAPFRIYYAFNLNRLHQQIIAPPDFIEGSEINLIKNNPALKDFYNFQFAPTINQFIANPGRLNYFEPLRTFRFTVSRTF
;
A
#
# COMPACT_ATOMS: atom_id res chain seq x y z
N MET A 1 46.50 28.81 -17.01
CA MET A 1 46.09 30.02 -16.27
C MET A 1 44.59 30.26 -16.51
N ALA A 2 43.76 29.40 -15.99
CA ALA A 2 42.27 29.63 -15.92
C ALA A 2 41.60 28.52 -15.09
N ALA A 3 42.08 28.30 -13.86
CA ALA A 3 41.46 27.34 -12.95
C ALA A 3 41.75 27.70 -11.48
N GLN A 4 41.58 28.99 -11.16
CA GLN A 4 41.68 29.45 -9.77
C GLN A 4 40.84 30.71 -9.59
N ARG A 5 39.53 30.61 -9.64
CA ARG A 5 38.59 31.60 -9.09
C ARG A 5 37.17 31.01 -8.97
N THR A 6 36.98 30.07 -8.05
CA THR A 6 35.63 29.73 -7.55
C THR A 6 35.72 28.99 -6.18
N ALA A 7 36.46 29.59 -5.26
CA ALA A 7 36.52 29.04 -3.90
C ALA A 7 36.58 30.17 -2.84
N VAL A 8 35.67 31.14 -2.93
CA VAL A 8 35.38 32.06 -1.79
C VAL A 8 33.97 32.56 -1.98
N CYS A 9 33.00 31.85 -1.50
CA CYS A 9 31.65 32.32 -1.11
C CYS A 9 30.80 31.14 -0.61
N PHE A 10 31.17 30.53 0.48
CA PHE A 10 30.27 29.61 1.21
C PHE A 10 30.62 29.63 2.71
N ARG A 11 30.26 30.76 3.32
CA ARG A 11 30.14 30.82 4.78
C ARG A 11 29.06 31.87 5.07
N ASP A 12 27.98 31.48 5.62
CA ASP A 12 26.77 32.25 6.00
C ASP A 12 25.64 32.23 4.95
N GLY A 13 24.78 31.23 5.07
CA GLY A 13 23.54 31.16 4.28
C GLY A 13 22.88 29.78 4.12
N VAL A 14 23.09 28.87 5.05
CA VAL A 14 22.80 27.43 4.86
C VAL A 14 21.33 27.04 5.15
N LEU A 15 20.45 27.94 5.59
CA LEU A 15 19.08 27.53 5.97
C LEU A 15 17.94 28.02 5.05
N THR A 16 18.17 28.99 4.18
CA THR A 16 17.11 29.52 3.28
C THR A 16 17.20 29.02 1.85
N GLY A 17 18.35 28.54 1.39
CA GLY A 17 18.55 28.08 0.00
C GLY A 17 18.04 26.67 -0.30
N ARG A 18 17.90 25.81 0.71
CA ARG A 18 17.47 24.39 0.49
C ARG A 18 15.96 24.21 0.30
N VAL A 19 15.15 25.14 0.77
CA VAL A 19 13.68 25.07 0.58
C VAL A 19 13.28 25.63 -0.80
N GLN A 20 14.04 26.58 -1.34
CA GLN A 20 13.77 27.12 -2.68
C GLN A 20 14.19 26.20 -3.83
N CYS A 21 15.19 25.35 -3.66
CA CYS A 21 15.58 24.40 -4.71
C CYS A 21 14.56 23.25 -4.88
N ILE A 22 13.81 22.89 -3.83
CA ILE A 22 12.75 21.89 -3.92
C ILE A 22 11.49 22.46 -4.59
N ALA A 23 11.21 23.74 -4.41
CA ALA A 23 10.08 24.42 -5.05
C ALA A 23 10.32 24.69 -6.55
N ILE A 24 11.56 24.93 -6.97
CA ILE A 24 11.91 25.16 -8.38
C ILE A 24 11.89 23.86 -9.20
N PHE A 25 12.12 22.70 -8.58
CA PHE A 25 12.03 21.42 -9.29
C PHE A 25 10.57 20.95 -9.55
N ILE A 26 9.61 21.47 -8.79
CA ILE A 26 8.17 21.19 -8.99
C ILE A 26 7.54 22.13 -10.03
N LEU A 27 8.12 23.31 -10.25
CA LEU A 27 7.55 24.29 -11.18
C LEU A 27 8.04 24.13 -12.64
N LEU A 28 9.08 23.36 -12.91
CA LEU A 28 9.65 23.19 -14.26
C LEU A 28 9.01 22.04 -15.06
N PHE A 29 8.05 21.29 -14.49
CA PHE A 29 7.33 20.23 -15.20
C PHE A 29 5.90 20.60 -15.65
N ALA A 30 5.50 21.85 -15.54
CA ALA A 30 4.13 22.29 -15.84
C ALA A 30 3.94 23.05 -17.17
N ILE A 31 4.95 23.15 -18.00
CA ILE A 31 4.82 23.85 -19.29
C ILE A 31 5.48 23.04 -20.41
N SER A 32 4.71 22.21 -21.08
CA SER A 32 4.79 21.94 -22.53
C SER A 32 3.80 20.84 -22.94
N SER A 33 2.66 21.25 -23.44
CA SER A 33 1.84 20.45 -24.36
C SER A 33 1.77 21.18 -25.67
N PRO A 34 2.10 20.59 -26.80
CA PRO A 34 1.76 21.13 -28.10
C PRO A 34 0.44 20.55 -28.59
N ALA A 35 -0.36 21.46 -29.12
CA ALA A 35 -1.57 21.25 -29.87
C ALA A 35 -1.33 20.41 -31.13
N ALA A 36 -2.24 19.51 -31.43
CA ALA A 36 -2.32 18.84 -32.73
C ALA A 36 -3.65 19.16 -33.41
N THR A 37 -3.50 19.67 -34.57
CA THR A 37 -4.49 20.08 -35.56
C THR A 37 -5.34 18.92 -36.11
N ARG A 38 -6.59 19.29 -36.40
CA ARG A 38 -7.55 18.54 -37.23
C ARG A 38 -7.03 18.22 -38.63
N ASN A 39 -7.47 17.10 -39.16
CA ASN A 39 -7.94 17.03 -40.53
C ASN A 39 -9.02 15.96 -40.74
N ASN A 40 -10.02 16.38 -41.52
CA ASN A 40 -11.21 15.66 -42.00
C ASN A 40 -10.90 14.79 -43.20
N SER A 41 -11.69 13.75 -43.34
CA SER A 41 -12.34 13.22 -44.56
C SER A 41 -12.79 11.79 -44.30
N GLY A 42 -13.96 11.29 -44.46
CA GLY A 42 -15.01 11.52 -45.42
C GLY A 42 -15.61 10.15 -45.79
N ALA A 43 -16.96 10.08 -45.78
CA ALA A 43 -17.82 9.14 -46.55
C ALA A 43 -17.73 7.62 -46.23
N ASP A 44 -18.75 6.84 -46.08
CA ASP A 44 -20.06 6.68 -46.65
C ASP A 44 -20.69 5.34 -46.15
N ALA A 45 -22.03 5.31 -46.19
CA ALA A 45 -22.89 4.15 -46.42
C ALA A 45 -23.40 3.29 -45.24
N SER A 46 -24.65 3.54 -44.92
CA SER A 46 -25.62 2.59 -44.34
C SER A 46 -25.95 1.44 -45.31
N PRO A 47 -26.61 0.32 -44.93
CA PRO A 47 -28.02 0.35 -44.55
C PRO A 47 -28.52 -0.67 -43.48
N VAL A 48 -29.56 -0.26 -42.78
CA VAL A 48 -30.84 -0.91 -42.42
C VAL A 48 -30.91 -2.42 -42.22
N SER A 49 -31.41 -2.81 -41.05
CA SER A 49 -32.46 -3.84 -40.92
C SER A 49 -33.13 -3.75 -39.53
N HIS A 50 -34.47 -3.74 -39.58
CA HIS A 50 -35.40 -3.74 -38.45
C HIS A 50 -35.52 -5.13 -37.80
N PRO A 51 -35.94 -5.20 -36.51
CA PRO A 51 -36.30 -6.45 -35.86
C PRO A 51 -37.80 -6.77 -35.95
N PRO A 52 -38.18 -8.02 -35.79
CA PRO A 52 -39.62 -8.41 -35.80
C PRO A 52 -40.22 -8.31 -34.38
N GLN A 53 -41.52 -8.02 -34.41
CA GLN A 53 -42.47 -8.10 -33.33
C GLN A 53 -42.68 -9.54 -32.84
N ALA A 54 -42.96 -9.72 -31.59
CA ALA A 54 -43.66 -10.89 -31.06
C ALA A 54 -44.53 -10.48 -29.86
N ASP A 55 -45.77 -10.49 -30.05
CA ASP A 55 -46.90 -11.08 -29.38
C ASP A 55 -47.04 -10.97 -27.86
N SER A 56 -48.17 -10.37 -27.52
CA SER A 56 -48.85 -10.48 -26.21
C SER A 56 -49.62 -11.79 -26.10
N PRO A 57 -49.82 -12.32 -24.94
CA PRO A 57 -50.98 -13.15 -24.64
C PRO A 57 -51.96 -12.46 -23.69
N GLN A 58 -53.19 -12.52 -24.11
CA GLN A 58 -54.43 -12.26 -23.36
C GLN A 58 -54.59 -13.24 -22.20
N ALA A 59 -55.20 -12.78 -21.14
CA ALA A 59 -55.83 -13.65 -20.15
C ALA A 59 -57.20 -13.09 -19.72
N ASN A 60 -58.13 -13.86 -20.00
CA ASN A 60 -59.53 -13.94 -19.64
C ASN A 60 -59.87 -13.67 -18.15
N THR A 61 -60.91 -12.87 -17.99
CA THR A 61 -62.32 -13.06 -17.64
C THR A 61 -62.70 -13.66 -16.28
N ASN A 62 -63.62 -12.96 -15.72
CA ASN A 62 -64.85 -13.30 -14.99
C ASN A 62 -64.87 -12.84 -13.50
N ASN A 63 -65.78 -11.89 -13.20
CA ASN A 63 -67.10 -12.14 -12.65
C ASN A 63 -67.88 -10.86 -12.41
N GLN A 64 -69.08 -10.87 -12.94
CA GLN A 64 -70.23 -9.98 -12.64
C GLN A 64 -70.97 -10.51 -11.41
N PRO A 65 -72.12 -9.89 -11.01
CA PRO A 65 -72.39 -8.50 -10.64
C PRO A 65 -73.18 -8.45 -9.25
N LEU A 66 -73.39 -7.25 -8.73
CA LEU A 66 -74.49 -7.00 -7.84
C LEU A 66 -75.09 -5.59 -8.05
N SER A 67 -76.32 -5.58 -8.13
CA SER A 67 -77.37 -4.64 -8.45
C SER A 67 -77.52 -3.36 -7.64
N THR A 68 -77.86 -2.30 -8.37
CA THR A 68 -78.54 -1.04 -8.10
C THR A 68 -79.59 -0.99 -6.99
N PRO A 69 -80.03 0.21 -6.46
CA PRO A 69 -80.92 1.11 -7.17
C PRO A 69 -80.69 2.63 -6.95
N PRO A 70 -81.51 3.54 -7.51
CA PRO A 70 -81.12 4.78 -8.09
C PRO A 70 -81.48 5.99 -7.18
N ALA A 71 -80.63 7.02 -7.28
CA ALA A 71 -80.98 8.35 -6.77
C ALA A 71 -81.08 9.33 -7.93
N GLN A 72 -82.17 9.97 -8.06
CA GLN A 72 -82.51 11.00 -9.02
C GLN A 72 -81.57 12.15 -8.96
N SER A 73 -80.91 12.50 -10.02
CA SER A 73 -80.21 13.78 -10.20
C SER A 73 -81.01 14.69 -11.11
N THR A 74 -81.29 15.82 -10.58
CA THR A 74 -81.85 16.99 -11.24
C THR A 74 -80.98 17.42 -12.45
N VAL A 75 -81.53 17.35 -13.60
CA VAL A 75 -80.89 17.79 -14.84
C VAL A 75 -80.83 19.30 -14.85
N VAL A 76 -79.63 19.88 -14.77
CA VAL A 76 -79.33 21.23 -15.20
C VAL A 76 -79.08 21.17 -16.74
N PRO A 77 -79.63 22.03 -17.52
CA PRO A 77 -79.54 21.97 -18.99
C PRO A 77 -78.08 22.21 -19.41
N ALA A 78 -77.47 21.18 -20.01
CA ALA A 78 -76.19 21.29 -20.66
C ALA A 78 -76.24 22.32 -21.75
N THR A 79 -75.55 23.39 -21.70
CA THR A 79 -75.19 24.28 -22.81
C THR A 79 -74.48 23.42 -23.87
N ARG A 80 -75.21 23.03 -24.94
CA ARG A 80 -74.67 22.26 -26.09
C ARG A 80 -73.78 23.19 -26.86
N GLY A 81 -72.44 23.15 -26.62
CA GLY A 81 -71.43 23.83 -27.46
C GLY A 81 -70.44 22.77 -27.94
N VAL A 82 -69.93 22.82 -29.13
CA VAL A 82 -68.85 21.97 -29.64
C VAL A 82 -67.54 22.76 -29.56
N ILE A 83 -66.47 22.11 -29.17
CA ILE A 83 -65.14 22.71 -29.14
C ILE A 83 -64.67 22.86 -30.60
N GLN A 84 -64.66 24.09 -31.14
CA GLN A 84 -64.22 24.36 -32.50
C GLN A 84 -62.67 24.30 -32.57
N ARG A 85 -61.99 24.88 -31.62
CA ARG A 85 -60.52 24.96 -31.64
C ARG A 85 -59.97 25.06 -30.20
N ILE A 86 -58.80 24.47 -30.04
CA ILE A 86 -58.02 24.59 -28.77
C ILE A 86 -56.74 25.30 -29.09
N GLU A 87 -56.54 26.46 -28.48
CA GLU A 87 -55.38 27.31 -28.64
C GLU A 87 -54.55 27.37 -27.39
N PHE A 88 -53.23 27.35 -27.57
CA PHE A 88 -52.28 27.61 -26.52
C PHE A 88 -51.55 28.91 -26.78
N VAL A 89 -51.60 29.85 -25.81
CA VAL A 89 -50.99 31.16 -25.92
C VAL A 89 -49.93 31.27 -24.85
N GLY A 90 -48.71 31.69 -25.23
CA GLY A 90 -47.59 31.85 -24.28
C GLY A 90 -46.62 30.68 -24.24
N ASN A 91 -46.89 29.58 -24.93
CA ASN A 91 -45.98 28.43 -25.10
C ASN A 91 -44.92 28.76 -26.16
N ARG A 92 -43.73 29.17 -25.72
CA ARG A 92 -42.61 29.51 -26.62
C ARG A 92 -41.69 28.34 -26.98
N ARG A 93 -41.49 27.41 -26.06
CA ARG A 93 -40.56 26.26 -26.17
C ARG A 93 -41.30 24.96 -26.37
N ILE A 94 -42.44 24.81 -25.73
CA ILE A 94 -43.24 23.56 -25.80
C ILE A 94 -44.20 23.72 -26.93
N ARG A 95 -44.14 22.84 -27.93
CA ARG A 95 -45.01 22.85 -29.07
C ARG A 95 -46.45 22.60 -28.64
N SER A 96 -47.41 23.31 -29.28
CA SER A 96 -48.85 23.13 -29.01
C SER A 96 -49.33 21.69 -29.22
N ASP A 97 -48.73 20.97 -30.16
CA ASP A 97 -49.03 19.55 -30.37
C ASP A 97 -48.67 18.67 -29.18
N THR A 98 -47.56 18.98 -28.50
CA THR A 98 -47.14 18.27 -27.27
C THR A 98 -48.13 18.54 -26.14
N LEU A 99 -48.69 19.75 -26.06
CA LEU A 99 -49.70 20.11 -25.07
C LEU A 99 -51.04 19.52 -25.40
N LYS A 100 -51.48 19.53 -26.70
CA LYS A 100 -52.67 18.83 -27.16
C LYS A 100 -52.67 17.33 -26.85
N ALA A 101 -51.48 16.70 -26.88
CA ALA A 101 -51.34 15.29 -26.51
C ALA A 101 -51.49 15.01 -25.00
N ARG A 102 -51.49 16.05 -24.15
CA ARG A 102 -51.60 15.92 -22.68
C ARG A 102 -52.96 16.26 -22.13
N ILE A 103 -53.83 16.80 -22.93
CA ILE A 103 -55.21 17.12 -22.58
C ILE A 103 -56.18 16.05 -23.13
N PHE A 104 -57.29 15.92 -22.48
CA PHE A 104 -58.33 14.94 -22.82
C PHE A 104 -59.31 15.51 -23.88
N SER A 105 -59.59 16.81 -23.84
CA SER A 105 -60.46 17.48 -24.82
C SER A 105 -59.83 17.56 -26.20
N ARG A 106 -60.65 17.33 -27.21
CA ARG A 106 -60.22 17.44 -28.62
C ARG A 106 -61.14 18.39 -29.40
N GLU A 107 -60.61 18.96 -30.45
CA GLU A 107 -61.39 19.76 -31.40
C GLU A 107 -62.47 18.86 -32.02
N GLY A 108 -63.72 19.28 -31.96
CA GLY A 108 -64.91 18.52 -32.38
C GLY A 108 -65.69 17.83 -31.23
N ASP A 109 -65.09 17.79 -30.01
CA ASP A 109 -65.81 17.22 -28.85
C ASP A 109 -66.86 18.17 -28.29
N ASN A 110 -67.89 17.60 -27.63
CA ASN A 110 -68.84 18.42 -26.88
C ASN A 110 -68.17 19.15 -25.72
N TYR A 111 -68.47 20.43 -25.58
CA TYR A 111 -67.98 21.25 -24.48
C TYR A 111 -68.38 20.67 -23.14
N ASN A 112 -67.43 20.37 -22.30
CA ASN A 112 -67.62 19.86 -20.92
C ASN A 112 -66.65 20.54 -19.97
N GLU A 113 -67.18 21.31 -19.06
CA GLU A 113 -66.36 22.04 -18.05
C GLU A 113 -65.58 21.14 -17.13
N GLU A 114 -66.11 19.94 -16.82
CA GLU A 114 -65.41 18.98 -15.99
C GLU A 114 -64.14 18.40 -16.66
N THR A 115 -64.27 18.11 -17.99
CA THR A 115 -63.15 17.67 -18.81
C THR A 115 -62.08 18.75 -18.93
N LEU A 116 -62.47 20.00 -19.10
CA LEU A 116 -61.53 21.12 -19.14
C LEU A 116 -60.84 21.38 -17.80
N ARG A 117 -61.53 21.12 -16.69
CA ARG A 117 -60.86 21.14 -15.38
C ARG A 117 -59.80 20.06 -15.27
N ARG A 118 -60.09 18.86 -15.78
CA ARG A 118 -59.09 17.77 -15.83
C ARG A 118 -57.94 18.14 -16.76
N ASP A 119 -58.20 18.73 -17.90
CA ASP A 119 -57.18 19.25 -18.81
C ASP A 119 -56.30 20.30 -18.18
N PHE A 120 -56.90 21.24 -17.46
CA PHE A 120 -56.17 22.25 -16.68
C PHE A 120 -55.25 21.59 -15.64
N GLN A 121 -55.79 20.61 -14.86
CA GLN A 121 -55.02 19.85 -13.91
C GLN A 121 -53.92 19.03 -14.55
N ALA A 122 -54.17 18.38 -15.70
CA ALA A 122 -53.20 17.65 -16.45
C ALA A 122 -52.02 18.53 -16.92
N LEU A 123 -52.32 19.72 -17.44
CA LEU A 123 -51.32 20.69 -17.84
C LEU A 123 -50.53 21.23 -16.62
N TRP A 124 -51.24 21.54 -15.52
CA TRP A 124 -50.59 22.01 -14.29
C TRP A 124 -49.65 20.97 -13.72
N ASN A 125 -50.06 19.73 -13.68
CA ASN A 125 -49.29 18.59 -13.16
C ASN A 125 -48.06 18.25 -13.98
N THR A 126 -47.97 18.74 -15.23
CA THR A 126 -46.74 18.61 -16.05
C THR A 126 -45.56 19.36 -15.44
N GLN A 127 -45.81 20.31 -14.55
CA GLN A 127 -44.84 21.25 -13.98
C GLN A 127 -44.08 22.12 -14.97
N PHE A 128 -44.56 22.16 -16.21
CA PHE A 128 -43.94 22.96 -17.27
C PHE A 128 -44.24 24.43 -17.13
N PHE A 129 -45.30 24.77 -16.44
CA PHE A 129 -45.83 26.13 -16.38
C PHE A 129 -45.72 26.75 -14.98
N GLU A 130 -45.44 28.05 -14.94
CA GLU A 130 -45.52 28.91 -13.75
C GLU A 130 -46.99 29.30 -13.50
N ASP A 131 -47.73 29.54 -14.57
CA ASP A 131 -49.14 29.89 -14.53
C ASP A 131 -49.89 29.30 -15.72
N VAL A 132 -51.09 28.85 -15.49
CA VAL A 132 -52.01 28.35 -16.54
C VAL A 132 -53.35 29.03 -16.31
N LYS A 133 -53.90 29.69 -17.29
CA LYS A 133 -55.25 30.27 -17.27
C LYS A 133 -56.06 29.66 -18.40
N LEU A 134 -57.28 29.34 -18.05
CA LEU A 134 -58.26 28.83 -19.03
C LEU A 134 -59.26 29.91 -19.34
N ARG A 135 -59.36 30.25 -20.64
CA ARG A 135 -60.42 31.13 -21.18
C ARG A 135 -61.24 30.36 -22.16
N VAL A 136 -62.55 30.59 -22.10
CA VAL A 136 -63.51 30.03 -23.04
C VAL A 136 -64.18 31.17 -23.72
N GLU A 137 -64.09 31.27 -25.03
CA GLU A 137 -64.70 32.30 -25.85
C GLU A 137 -65.73 31.69 -26.80
N ASP A 138 -66.81 32.39 -27.12
CA ASP A 138 -67.75 31.98 -28.12
C ASP A 138 -67.17 32.16 -29.51
N SER A 139 -67.42 31.22 -30.43
CA SER A 139 -66.82 31.37 -31.73
C SER A 139 -67.58 32.44 -32.54
N PRO A 140 -66.79 33.35 -33.20
CA PRO A 140 -67.45 34.33 -34.09
C PRO A 140 -68.17 33.72 -35.32
N ASP A 141 -67.76 32.50 -35.68
CA ASP A 141 -68.27 31.91 -36.95
C ASP A 141 -69.50 30.94 -36.74
N ARG A 142 -69.72 30.50 -35.49
CA ARG A 142 -70.80 29.53 -35.15
C ARG A 142 -71.30 29.78 -33.74
N ALA A 143 -72.59 30.06 -33.62
CA ALA A 143 -73.25 30.41 -32.35
C ALA A 143 -73.29 29.24 -31.32
N ASP A 144 -73.07 28.01 -31.76
CA ASP A 144 -73.07 26.78 -30.95
C ASP A 144 -71.63 26.23 -30.71
N ALA A 145 -70.54 26.97 -31.02
CA ALA A 145 -69.16 26.55 -30.92
C ALA A 145 -68.33 27.42 -29.95
N LYS A 146 -67.43 26.80 -29.21
CA LYS A 146 -66.60 27.47 -28.31
C LYS A 146 -65.10 27.28 -28.67
N ILE A 147 -64.29 28.31 -28.41
CA ILE A 147 -62.85 28.29 -28.54
C ILE A 147 -62.28 28.20 -27.16
N ILE A 148 -61.42 27.20 -26.93
CA ILE A 148 -60.72 26.97 -25.66
C ILE A 148 -59.31 27.55 -25.76
N ILE A 149 -59.01 28.53 -24.94
CA ILE A 149 -57.69 29.20 -24.92
C ILE A 149 -57.00 28.91 -23.62
N PHE A 150 -55.90 28.15 -23.66
CA PHE A 150 -55.01 27.97 -22.53
C PHE A 150 -53.90 29.00 -22.60
N GLU A 151 -54.00 30.05 -21.78
CA GLU A 151 -52.90 31.02 -21.59
C GLU A 151 -51.92 30.41 -20.62
N VAL A 152 -50.71 30.06 -21.10
CA VAL A 152 -49.70 29.40 -20.32
C VAL A 152 -48.47 30.29 -20.16
N LYS A 153 -47.88 30.31 -18.99
CA LYS A 153 -46.61 30.93 -18.73
C LYS A 153 -45.59 29.85 -18.39
N GLU A 154 -44.68 29.61 -19.35
CA GLU A 154 -43.65 28.58 -19.17
C GLU A 154 -42.70 28.89 -18.03
N ARG A 155 -42.37 27.86 -17.20
CA ARG A 155 -41.32 27.98 -16.19
C ARG A 155 -39.98 28.24 -16.87
N PRO A 156 -39.14 29.13 -16.34
CA PRO A 156 -37.82 29.35 -16.88
C PRO A 156 -36.95 28.10 -16.71
N VAL A 157 -35.93 27.97 -17.55
CA VAL A 157 -34.97 26.86 -17.49
C VAL A 157 -33.68 27.35 -16.86
N ILE A 158 -33.05 26.45 -16.11
CA ILE A 158 -31.76 26.74 -15.49
C ILE A 158 -30.67 26.64 -16.55
N ARG A 159 -30.14 27.78 -16.98
CA ARG A 159 -29.09 27.85 -18.01
C ARG A 159 -27.71 27.56 -17.45
N ARG A 160 -27.47 27.94 -16.19
CA ARG A 160 -26.21 27.74 -15.48
C ARG A 160 -26.47 27.71 -14.00
N ILE A 161 -25.68 26.87 -13.32
CA ILE A 161 -25.60 26.80 -11.86
C ILE A 161 -24.20 27.28 -11.48
N ARG A 162 -24.12 28.24 -10.55
CA ARG A 162 -22.87 28.76 -10.01
C ARG A 162 -22.87 28.64 -8.48
N TYR A 163 -21.68 28.37 -7.96
CA TYR A 163 -21.43 28.24 -6.53
C TYR A 163 -20.42 29.31 -6.11
N ASP A 164 -20.91 30.44 -5.63
CA ASP A 164 -20.06 31.58 -5.27
C ASP A 164 -19.70 31.54 -3.79
N GLY A 165 -18.39 31.61 -3.47
CA GLY A 165 -17.87 31.61 -2.09
C GLY A 165 -17.54 30.23 -1.51
N ILE A 166 -17.51 29.17 -2.36
CA ILE A 166 -17.11 27.82 -1.94
C ILE A 166 -15.61 27.61 -2.18
N HIS A 167 -14.91 27.09 -1.16
CA HIS A 167 -13.46 26.82 -1.22
C HIS A 167 -13.09 25.45 -0.63
N SER A 168 -13.97 24.86 0.19
CA SER A 168 -13.67 23.61 0.92
C SER A 168 -14.14 22.35 0.22
N ILE A 169 -14.94 22.45 -0.83
CA ILE A 169 -15.57 21.32 -1.54
C ILE A 169 -15.49 21.60 -3.04
N SER A 170 -15.27 20.57 -3.84
CA SER A 170 -15.27 20.70 -5.31
C SER A 170 -16.69 20.63 -5.91
N GLU A 171 -16.88 21.22 -7.08
CA GLU A 171 -18.17 21.12 -7.81
C GLU A 171 -18.55 19.67 -8.12
N SER A 172 -17.56 18.80 -8.37
CA SER A 172 -17.83 17.37 -8.61
C SER A 172 -18.43 16.70 -7.39
N ASP A 173 -17.92 17.00 -6.18
CA ASP A 173 -18.44 16.44 -4.93
C ASP A 173 -19.89 16.90 -4.69
N ILE A 174 -20.22 18.14 -5.05
CA ILE A 174 -21.58 18.65 -4.98
C ILE A 174 -22.50 17.90 -5.93
N LEU A 175 -22.07 17.72 -7.18
CA LEU A 175 -22.88 17.01 -8.18
C LEU A 175 -23.10 15.55 -7.80
N ASP A 176 -22.07 14.88 -7.28
CA ASP A 176 -22.18 13.49 -6.81
C ASP A 176 -23.14 13.39 -5.61
N ARG A 177 -23.07 14.33 -4.67
CA ARG A 177 -24.01 14.40 -3.54
C ARG A 177 -25.44 14.68 -4.00
N PHE A 178 -25.64 15.58 -4.94
CA PHE A 178 -26.98 15.85 -5.51
C PHE A 178 -27.56 14.62 -6.20
N LYS A 179 -26.74 13.85 -6.88
CA LYS A 179 -27.14 12.59 -7.51
C LYS A 179 -27.49 11.53 -6.46
N GLU A 180 -26.67 11.37 -5.44
CA GLU A 180 -26.88 10.44 -4.33
C GLU A 180 -28.21 10.73 -3.60
N ARG A 181 -28.41 12.00 -3.24
CA ARG A 181 -29.61 12.47 -2.53
C ARG A 181 -30.83 12.68 -3.44
N LYS A 182 -30.72 12.36 -4.74
CA LYS A 182 -31.79 12.51 -5.76
C LYS A 182 -32.41 13.92 -5.70
N VAL A 183 -31.57 14.94 -5.73
CA VAL A 183 -32.04 16.35 -5.74
C VAL A 183 -32.76 16.69 -7.03
N GLY A 184 -32.30 16.13 -8.16
CA GLY A 184 -32.91 16.33 -9.47
C GLY A 184 -32.73 17.76 -10.02
N LEU A 185 -31.67 18.44 -9.64
CA LEU A 185 -31.28 19.76 -10.12
C LEU A 185 -30.11 19.62 -11.10
N SER A 186 -30.28 20.11 -12.32
CA SER A 186 -29.24 20.09 -13.35
C SER A 186 -29.39 21.29 -14.30
N VAL A 187 -28.33 21.60 -15.03
CA VAL A 187 -28.37 22.53 -16.14
C VAL A 187 -29.38 22.01 -17.17
N GLU A 188 -30.13 22.91 -17.82
CA GLU A 188 -31.25 22.67 -18.74
C GLU A 188 -32.50 22.03 -18.06
N SER A 189 -32.52 21.83 -16.75
CA SER A 189 -33.73 21.45 -16.03
C SER A 189 -34.64 22.68 -15.77
N GLN A 190 -35.93 22.42 -15.54
CA GLN A 190 -36.87 23.50 -15.19
C GLN A 190 -36.59 24.08 -13.81
N PHE A 191 -36.80 25.34 -13.66
CA PHE A 191 -36.69 26.05 -12.41
C PHE A 191 -37.81 25.61 -11.45
N ASP A 192 -37.42 24.91 -10.40
CA ASP A 192 -38.31 24.39 -9.37
C ASP A 192 -37.83 24.85 -7.97
N PRO A 193 -38.58 25.73 -7.33
CA PRO A 193 -38.19 26.25 -6.01
C PRO A 193 -38.02 25.11 -4.96
N THR A 194 -38.79 24.03 -5.07
CA THR A 194 -38.70 22.90 -4.14
C THR A 194 -37.37 22.16 -4.29
N LYS A 195 -36.94 21.93 -5.54
CA LYS A 195 -35.64 21.30 -5.82
C LYS A 195 -34.48 22.21 -5.39
N ILE A 196 -34.61 23.53 -5.59
CA ILE A 196 -33.60 24.50 -5.16
C ILE A 196 -33.49 24.50 -3.64
N LYS A 197 -34.63 24.48 -2.91
CA LYS A 197 -34.61 24.40 -1.43
C LYS A 197 -34.01 23.08 -0.94
N LYS A 198 -34.29 21.97 -1.63
CA LYS A 198 -33.66 20.68 -1.34
C LYS A 198 -32.14 20.73 -1.58
N ALA A 199 -31.72 21.37 -2.69
CA ALA A 199 -30.29 21.57 -2.97
C ALA A 199 -29.59 22.42 -1.91
N GLU A 200 -30.24 23.49 -1.42
CA GLU A 200 -29.73 24.31 -0.31
C GLU A 200 -29.48 23.49 0.95
N VAL A 201 -30.44 22.64 1.34
CA VAL A 201 -30.31 21.78 2.51
C VAL A 201 -29.17 20.79 2.34
N VAL A 202 -29.11 20.10 1.19
CA VAL A 202 -28.04 19.11 0.88
C VAL A 202 -26.67 19.77 0.82
N LEU A 203 -26.55 20.99 0.27
CA LEU A 203 -25.30 21.74 0.29
C LEU A 203 -24.86 22.10 1.71
N ARG A 204 -25.78 22.54 2.55
CA ARG A 204 -25.48 22.88 3.95
C ARG A 204 -25.08 21.64 4.74
N GLU A 205 -25.74 20.48 4.53
CA GLU A 205 -25.32 19.19 5.11
C GLU A 205 -23.91 18.82 4.67
N LEU A 206 -23.62 18.89 3.36
CA LEU A 206 -22.31 18.58 2.81
C LEU A 206 -21.20 19.49 3.36
N LEU A 207 -21.48 20.79 3.50
CA LEU A 207 -20.57 21.74 4.15
C LEU A 207 -20.36 21.41 5.64
N GLY A 208 -21.42 21.00 6.33
CA GLY A 208 -21.36 20.53 7.73
C GLY A 208 -20.46 19.32 7.89
N GLU A 209 -20.57 18.29 7.01
CA GLU A 209 -19.70 17.12 6.99
C GLU A 209 -18.22 17.48 6.79
N HIS A 210 -17.95 18.57 6.06
CA HIS A 210 -16.60 19.13 5.90
C HIS A 210 -16.19 20.09 7.02
N GLY A 211 -16.99 20.13 8.11
CA GLY A 211 -16.72 20.92 9.31
C GLY A 211 -17.11 22.39 9.23
N ARG A 212 -17.94 22.76 8.28
CA ARG A 212 -18.48 24.10 8.12
C ARG A 212 -19.90 24.17 8.70
N GLN A 213 -20.04 23.90 10.00
CA GLN A 213 -21.34 23.84 10.69
C GLN A 213 -22.12 25.16 10.64
N PHE A 214 -21.41 26.27 10.48
CA PHE A 214 -22.02 27.62 10.41
C PHE A 214 -22.18 28.12 8.99
N ALA A 215 -22.06 27.22 8.00
CA ALA A 215 -22.21 27.63 6.60
C ALA A 215 -23.63 28.10 6.32
N LYS A 216 -23.72 29.28 5.65
CA LYS A 216 -24.95 29.83 5.11
C LYS A 216 -24.97 29.62 3.59
N VAL A 217 -26.04 29.05 3.11
CA VAL A 217 -26.27 28.83 1.67
C VAL A 217 -27.53 29.63 1.31
N THR A 218 -27.40 30.60 0.43
CA THR A 218 -28.51 31.42 -0.02
C THR A 218 -28.65 31.28 -1.53
N PRO A 219 -29.70 30.62 -2.03
CA PRO A 219 -29.95 30.56 -3.46
C PRO A 219 -30.43 31.90 -3.99
N GLN A 220 -29.83 32.39 -5.06
CA GLN A 220 -30.23 33.57 -5.82
C GLN A 220 -30.41 33.17 -7.29
N TYR A 221 -31.26 33.86 -8.00
CA TYR A 221 -31.44 33.59 -9.41
C TYR A 221 -31.56 34.88 -10.19
N GLU A 222 -30.89 34.92 -11.33
CA GLU A 222 -30.90 36.04 -12.29
C GLU A 222 -31.70 35.61 -13.52
N ARG A 223 -32.77 36.35 -13.85
CA ARG A 223 -33.56 36.07 -15.04
C ARG A 223 -32.90 36.64 -16.28
N ILE A 224 -32.77 35.82 -17.31
CA ILE A 224 -32.32 36.21 -18.64
C ILE A 224 -33.59 36.54 -19.47
N ALA A 225 -33.94 37.81 -19.59
CA ALA A 225 -35.19 38.26 -20.20
C ALA A 225 -35.36 37.80 -21.68
N SER A 226 -34.28 37.62 -22.43
CA SER A 226 -34.30 37.25 -23.85
C SER A 226 -34.62 35.78 -24.11
N SER A 227 -34.46 34.88 -23.14
CA SER A 227 -34.50 33.40 -23.37
C SER A 227 -35.41 32.63 -22.43
N ASN A 228 -36.21 33.24 -21.58
CA ASN A 228 -36.96 32.62 -20.50
C ASN A 228 -36.13 31.61 -19.70
N ALA A 229 -34.92 32.01 -19.36
CA ALA A 229 -33.94 31.18 -18.62
C ALA A 229 -33.49 31.93 -17.37
N VAL A 230 -32.96 31.13 -16.42
CA VAL A 230 -32.37 31.66 -15.18
C VAL A 230 -30.96 31.15 -14.98
N ILE A 231 -30.12 32.02 -14.45
CA ILE A 231 -28.86 31.61 -13.87
C ILE A 231 -29.11 31.44 -12.37
N LEU A 232 -28.89 30.20 -11.86
CA LEU A 232 -29.01 29.90 -10.44
C LEU A 232 -27.65 30.08 -9.79
N VAL A 233 -27.57 30.91 -8.77
CA VAL A 233 -26.35 31.18 -8.01
C VAL A 233 -26.59 30.79 -6.56
N PHE A 234 -25.84 29.80 -6.09
CA PHE A 234 -25.77 29.51 -4.65
C PHE A 234 -24.69 30.39 -4.03
N LYS A 235 -25.10 31.38 -3.28
CA LYS A 235 -24.20 32.23 -2.52
C LYS A 235 -23.87 31.54 -1.21
N ILE A 236 -22.60 31.21 -1.01
CA ILE A 236 -22.14 30.36 0.09
C ILE A 236 -21.18 31.16 0.97
N GLU A 237 -21.53 31.25 2.25
CA GLU A 237 -20.63 31.75 3.29
C GLU A 237 -20.22 30.55 4.14
N GLU A 238 -19.05 29.99 3.89
CA GLU A 238 -18.61 28.73 4.55
C GLU A 238 -18.45 28.88 6.07
N GLY A 239 -18.16 30.08 6.57
CA GLY A 239 -17.86 30.28 7.98
C GLY A 239 -16.54 29.62 8.44
N PRO A 240 -16.20 29.68 9.73
CA PRO A 240 -15.00 29.06 10.27
C PRO A 240 -15.13 27.53 10.32
N LYS A 241 -14.01 26.83 10.16
CA LYS A 241 -13.95 25.39 10.36
C LYS A 241 -14.02 25.07 11.85
N VAL A 242 -14.99 24.24 12.25
CA VAL A 242 -15.20 23.84 13.64
C VAL A 242 -14.43 22.57 13.95
N LYS A 243 -13.64 22.59 15.02
CA LYS A 243 -12.87 21.43 15.50
C LYS A 243 -13.50 20.83 16.74
N VAL A 244 -13.19 19.58 17.03
CA VAL A 244 -13.54 18.95 18.31
C VAL A 244 -12.64 19.54 19.40
N GLY A 245 -13.24 20.12 20.43
CA GLY A 245 -12.57 20.64 21.61
C GLY A 245 -12.33 19.56 22.67
N HIS A 246 -12.59 19.92 23.92
CA HIS A 246 -12.52 18.96 25.03
C HIS A 246 -13.75 18.06 25.05
N ILE A 247 -13.55 16.76 25.31
CA ILE A 247 -14.62 15.79 25.54
C ILE A 247 -14.58 15.38 26.99
N LYS A 248 -15.71 15.57 27.69
CA LYS A 248 -15.92 15.20 29.09
C LYS A 248 -17.11 14.27 29.21
N PHE A 249 -16.99 13.26 30.02
CA PHE A 249 -18.09 12.38 30.39
C PHE A 249 -18.52 12.66 31.80
N THR A 250 -19.81 12.50 32.09
CA THR A 250 -20.37 12.64 33.45
C THR A 250 -21.20 11.41 33.77
N GLY A 251 -21.08 10.91 35.01
CA GLY A 251 -21.75 9.67 35.43
C GLY A 251 -21.00 8.37 35.04
N ASN A 252 -19.80 8.47 34.52
CA ASN A 252 -18.94 7.35 34.09
C ASN A 252 -18.03 6.90 35.24
N HIS A 253 -18.47 5.95 36.04
CA HIS A 253 -17.73 5.39 37.20
C HIS A 253 -16.91 4.17 36.80
N ALA A 254 -17.41 3.34 35.88
CA ALA A 254 -16.76 2.10 35.44
C ALA A 254 -15.59 2.33 34.50
N PHE A 255 -15.61 3.38 33.72
CA PHE A 255 -14.56 3.68 32.73
C PHE A 255 -14.12 5.14 32.79
N SER A 256 -12.82 5.38 32.72
CA SER A 256 -12.27 6.73 32.65
C SER A 256 -12.59 7.38 31.29
N ASP A 257 -12.67 8.72 31.26
CA ASP A 257 -12.88 9.52 30.05
C ASP A 257 -11.92 9.13 28.93
N ARG A 258 -10.64 8.90 29.27
CA ARG A 258 -9.62 8.44 28.30
C ARG A 258 -9.99 7.12 27.64
N LYS A 259 -10.60 6.17 28.35
CA LYS A 259 -11.04 4.89 27.80
C LYS A 259 -12.25 5.07 26.89
N LEU A 260 -13.16 5.95 27.24
CA LEU A 260 -14.36 6.30 26.47
C LEU A 260 -13.98 7.05 25.18
N ILE A 261 -13.12 8.06 25.26
CA ILE A 261 -12.60 8.79 24.10
C ILE A 261 -11.88 7.83 23.12
N ARG A 262 -11.15 6.84 23.63
CA ARG A 262 -10.51 5.80 22.77
C ARG A 262 -11.54 4.90 22.07
N ALA A 263 -12.73 4.74 22.63
CA ALA A 263 -13.81 3.98 21.99
C ALA A 263 -14.41 4.73 20.80
N MET A 264 -14.38 6.06 20.80
CA MET A 264 -14.82 6.90 19.70
C MET A 264 -13.86 6.75 18.50
N ARG A 265 -14.38 6.74 17.28
CA ARG A 265 -13.61 6.56 16.05
C ARG A 265 -13.35 7.87 15.31
N HIS A 266 -14.37 8.73 15.24
CA HIS A 266 -14.45 9.86 14.33
C HIS A 266 -14.17 11.17 15.05
N ASP A 267 -15.00 11.56 16.00
CA ASP A 267 -14.95 12.83 16.68
C ASP A 267 -14.21 12.74 18.00
N ARG A 268 -12.88 12.71 17.91
CA ARG A 268 -12.02 12.68 19.09
C ARG A 268 -10.80 13.59 18.91
N PRO A 269 -10.29 14.21 19.99
CA PRO A 269 -9.08 14.99 19.92
C PRO A 269 -7.87 14.14 19.54
N TYR A 270 -6.92 14.70 18.80
CA TYR A 270 -5.62 14.06 18.60
C TYR A 270 -4.82 14.12 19.89
N ALA A 271 -4.38 12.98 20.37
CA ALA A 271 -3.54 12.85 21.55
C ALA A 271 -2.20 12.19 21.20
N ILE A 272 -1.11 12.76 21.67
CA ILE A 272 0.24 12.26 21.48
C ILE A 272 0.64 11.42 22.70
N PRO A 273 1.51 10.43 22.54
CA PRO A 273 1.15 9.03 22.59
C PRO A 273 0.39 8.71 23.89
N LEU A 274 -0.51 7.76 23.86
CA LEU A 274 -1.32 7.28 24.98
C LEU A 274 -2.29 8.30 25.59
N TYR A 275 -2.66 9.36 24.86
CA TYR A 275 -3.57 10.41 25.36
C TYR A 275 -3.06 11.11 26.64
N LEU A 276 -1.76 11.30 26.75
CA LEU A 276 -1.16 12.02 27.88
C LEU A 276 -1.39 13.53 27.80
N THR A 277 -1.47 14.08 26.60
CA THR A 277 -1.78 15.49 26.34
C THR A 277 -2.73 15.61 25.16
N GLU A 278 -3.85 16.32 25.36
CA GLU A 278 -4.79 16.67 24.30
C GLU A 278 -4.34 17.97 23.64
N ILE A 279 -4.08 17.90 22.32
CA ILE A 279 -3.74 19.09 21.56
C ILE A 279 -4.94 19.47 20.70
N ALA A 280 -5.78 20.37 21.21
CA ALA A 280 -7.00 20.82 20.55
C ALA A 280 -6.77 21.35 19.12
N VAL A 281 -5.59 21.89 18.85
CA VAL A 281 -5.21 22.44 17.53
C VAL A 281 -5.10 21.38 16.44
N LEU A 282 -4.72 20.15 16.82
CA LEU A 282 -4.62 18.99 15.91
C LEU A 282 -5.92 18.17 15.89
N SER A 283 -6.97 18.59 16.61
CA SER A 283 -8.20 17.80 16.70
C SER A 283 -8.93 17.76 15.36
N LYS A 284 -9.70 16.69 15.21
CA LYS A 284 -10.51 16.44 14.01
C LYS A 284 -11.61 17.51 13.88
N THR A 285 -12.09 17.64 12.70
CA THR A 285 -13.28 18.44 12.41
C THR A 285 -14.50 17.81 13.05
N TYR A 286 -15.30 18.60 13.74
CA TYR A 286 -16.55 18.18 14.36
C TYR A 286 -17.60 17.83 13.31
N ASP A 287 -18.26 16.70 13.48
CA ASP A 287 -19.34 16.20 12.64
C ASP A 287 -20.41 15.57 13.53
N ARG A 288 -21.61 16.10 13.51
CA ARG A 288 -22.70 15.66 14.40
C ARG A 288 -23.10 14.21 14.20
N ASP A 289 -23.19 13.76 12.94
CA ASP A 289 -23.64 12.41 12.61
C ASP A 289 -22.58 11.39 13.02
N LYS A 290 -21.32 11.72 12.82
CA LYS A 290 -20.18 10.90 13.28
C LYS A 290 -20.06 10.87 14.80
N LEU A 291 -20.38 11.97 15.48
CA LEU A 291 -20.44 11.99 16.94
C LEU A 291 -21.53 11.03 17.42
N THR A 292 -22.72 11.08 16.82
CA THR A 292 -23.82 10.16 17.18
C THR A 292 -23.41 8.70 16.96
N GLU A 293 -22.76 8.38 15.82
CA GLU A 293 -22.21 7.04 15.59
C GLU A 293 -21.16 6.65 16.65
N ASP A 294 -20.26 7.56 17.00
CA ASP A 294 -19.25 7.32 18.04
C ASP A 294 -19.87 7.07 19.43
N LEU A 295 -20.95 7.76 19.77
CA LEU A 295 -21.65 7.56 21.04
C LEU A 295 -22.41 6.23 21.05
N GLU A 296 -23.18 5.93 20.00
CA GLU A 296 -24.01 4.71 19.92
C GLU A 296 -23.16 3.44 19.70
N VAL A 297 -22.23 3.47 18.78
CA VAL A 297 -21.43 2.29 18.43
C VAL A 297 -20.17 2.21 19.28
N GLY A 298 -19.49 3.34 19.50
CA GLY A 298 -18.24 3.40 20.23
C GLY A 298 -18.42 3.31 21.75
N VAL A 299 -19.07 4.33 22.31
CA VAL A 299 -19.17 4.47 23.77
C VAL A 299 -20.17 3.46 24.35
N ARG A 300 -21.41 3.46 23.87
CA ARG A 300 -22.44 2.50 24.30
C ARG A 300 -21.99 1.05 24.08
N GLY A 301 -21.39 0.75 22.90
CA GLY A 301 -20.85 -0.56 22.60
C GLY A 301 -19.75 -0.98 23.59
N LEU A 302 -18.86 -0.07 24.03
CA LEU A 302 -17.83 -0.38 25.02
C LEU A 302 -18.43 -0.80 26.36
N TYR A 303 -19.48 -0.14 26.82
CA TYR A 303 -20.19 -0.50 28.05
C TYR A 303 -20.86 -1.86 27.91
N GLN A 304 -21.59 -2.08 26.81
CA GLN A 304 -22.30 -3.34 26.55
C GLN A 304 -21.32 -4.52 26.35
N ASP A 305 -20.13 -4.29 25.81
CA ASP A 305 -19.06 -5.29 25.67
C ASP A 305 -18.41 -5.67 27.03
N ASN A 306 -18.69 -4.86 28.09
CA ASN A 306 -18.18 -5.09 29.44
C ASN A 306 -19.29 -5.41 30.45
N GLY A 307 -20.50 -5.73 29.99
CA GLY A 307 -21.61 -6.21 30.80
C GLY A 307 -22.63 -5.14 31.21
N TYR A 308 -22.42 -3.89 30.93
CA TYR A 308 -23.38 -2.82 31.21
C TYR A 308 -24.42 -2.72 30.09
N PHE A 309 -25.30 -3.73 30.03
CA PHE A 309 -26.23 -3.89 28.90
C PHE A 309 -27.26 -2.76 28.81
N LYS A 310 -27.76 -2.27 29.94
CA LYS A 310 -28.79 -1.22 30.03
C LYS A 310 -28.23 0.20 30.06
N VAL A 311 -26.97 0.41 29.67
CA VAL A 311 -26.35 1.74 29.64
C VAL A 311 -27.14 2.71 28.75
N ILE A 312 -27.38 3.91 29.24
CA ILE A 312 -28.00 5.02 28.53
C ILE A 312 -26.93 6.11 28.31
N VAL A 313 -26.62 6.38 27.07
CA VAL A 313 -25.81 7.55 26.68
C VAL A 313 -26.78 8.64 26.28
N LYS A 314 -26.83 9.73 27.05
CA LYS A 314 -27.73 10.85 26.78
C LYS A 314 -27.20 11.77 25.70
N ASP A 315 -28.03 12.63 25.16
CA ASP A 315 -27.65 13.61 24.17
C ASP A 315 -26.50 14.49 24.66
N PRO A 316 -25.48 14.72 23.81
CA PRO A 316 -24.31 15.50 24.18
C PRO A 316 -24.66 16.99 24.34
N ILE A 317 -24.15 17.62 25.37
CA ILE A 317 -24.22 19.07 25.60
C ILE A 317 -23.03 19.70 24.87
N LEU A 318 -23.31 20.59 23.92
CA LEU A 318 -22.34 21.21 23.03
C LEU A 318 -22.09 22.65 23.41
N GLU A 319 -20.85 23.01 23.68
CA GLU A 319 -20.43 24.38 23.99
C GLU A 319 -19.42 24.87 22.96
N ASN A 320 -19.74 25.96 22.27
CA ASN A 320 -18.85 26.56 21.28
C ASN A 320 -17.80 27.44 21.97
N VAL A 321 -16.52 27.17 21.65
CA VAL A 321 -15.36 27.87 22.24
C VAL A 321 -14.47 28.41 21.16
N ASP A 322 -13.94 29.60 21.37
CA ASP A 322 -12.94 30.17 20.49
C ASP A 322 -11.56 29.60 20.79
N THR A 323 -10.86 29.17 19.75
CA THR A 323 -9.53 28.57 19.88
C THR A 323 -8.55 29.24 18.91
N PRO A 324 -7.23 29.32 19.24
CA PRO A 324 -6.24 29.82 18.28
C PRO A 324 -6.22 28.96 17.01
N SER A 325 -6.24 29.60 15.86
CA SER A 325 -6.07 28.95 14.55
C SER A 325 -4.62 29.11 14.08
N TYR A 326 -4.07 28.07 13.43
CA TYR A 326 -2.68 28.04 12.95
C TYR A 326 -2.65 27.72 11.46
N LYS A 327 -1.88 28.49 10.66
CA LYS A 327 -1.80 28.33 9.18
C LYS A 327 -1.41 26.92 8.71
N LEU A 328 -0.57 26.21 9.47
CA LEU A 328 -0.11 24.86 9.15
C LEU A 328 -0.85 23.77 9.95
N GLY A 329 -1.85 24.10 10.74
CA GLY A 329 -2.53 23.15 11.63
C GLY A 329 -1.67 22.63 12.79
N VAL A 330 -0.44 23.14 12.94
CA VAL A 330 0.51 22.75 13.99
C VAL A 330 0.81 23.98 14.85
N PRO A 331 0.80 23.87 16.21
CA PRO A 331 1.08 24.99 17.11
C PRO A 331 2.58 25.31 17.15
N LEU A 332 3.08 25.94 16.13
CA LEU A 332 4.43 26.50 16.11
C LEU A 332 4.40 27.99 16.52
N PRO A 333 5.41 28.47 17.24
CA PRO A 333 5.39 29.81 17.88
C PRO A 333 5.17 31.01 16.95
N PHE A 334 5.21 30.85 15.64
CA PHE A 334 5.08 31.95 14.68
C PHE A 334 3.99 31.70 13.61
N THR A 335 3.12 30.71 13.79
CA THR A 335 2.11 30.32 12.79
C THR A 335 0.67 30.61 13.23
N ALA A 336 0.47 31.28 14.37
CA ALA A 336 -0.85 31.68 14.84
C ALA A 336 -1.50 32.64 13.85
N HIS A 337 -2.71 32.36 13.40
CA HIS A 337 -3.42 33.19 12.40
C HIS A 337 -4.92 33.16 12.65
N GLY A 338 -5.39 34.10 13.46
CA GLY A 338 -6.81 34.31 13.74
C GLY A 338 -7.39 33.37 14.78
N ILE A 339 -8.70 33.54 14.98
CA ILE A 339 -9.51 32.81 15.95
C ILE A 339 -10.28 31.74 15.19
N GLY A 340 -10.11 30.46 15.57
CA GLY A 340 -10.89 29.32 15.09
C GLY A 340 -12.04 29.00 16.05
N LYS A 341 -12.95 28.14 15.65
CA LYS A 341 -14.04 27.62 16.47
C LYS A 341 -13.79 26.16 16.83
N ALA A 342 -14.05 25.81 18.09
CA ALA A 342 -14.10 24.44 18.56
C ALA A 342 -15.39 24.19 19.36
N VAL A 343 -15.78 22.92 19.48
CA VAL A 343 -16.92 22.50 20.27
C VAL A 343 -16.43 21.64 21.42
N ASN A 344 -16.65 22.07 22.65
CA ASN A 344 -16.53 21.23 23.84
C ASN A 344 -17.78 20.36 23.98
N ILE A 345 -17.60 19.09 24.25
CA ILE A 345 -18.65 18.08 24.25
C ILE A 345 -18.73 17.47 25.64
N THR A 346 -19.85 17.65 26.33
CA THR A 346 -20.11 16.98 27.59
C THR A 346 -21.18 15.92 27.39
N ILE A 347 -20.89 14.67 27.74
CA ILE A 347 -21.73 13.51 27.47
C ILE A 347 -22.15 12.91 28.81
N PRO A 348 -23.43 13.03 29.20
CA PRO A 348 -23.96 12.38 30.38
C PRO A 348 -24.20 10.87 30.11
N ILE A 349 -23.82 10.03 31.06
CA ILE A 349 -23.96 8.57 30.96
C ILE A 349 -24.66 8.07 32.23
N GLU A 350 -25.63 7.18 32.04
CA GLU A 350 -26.21 6.35 33.09
C GLU A 350 -25.77 4.91 32.85
N GLU A 351 -24.81 4.42 33.65
CA GLU A 351 -24.15 3.13 33.39
C GLU A 351 -25.04 1.92 33.61
N GLY A 352 -25.94 2.01 34.61
CA GLY A 352 -26.75 0.88 35.05
C GLY A 352 -25.92 -0.24 35.71
N ASP A 353 -26.55 -1.36 35.89
CA ASP A 353 -25.94 -2.55 36.50
C ASP A 353 -25.15 -3.40 35.50
N ARG A 354 -24.22 -4.18 36.05
CA ARG A 354 -23.41 -5.11 35.27
C ARG A 354 -24.03 -6.49 35.24
N PHE A 355 -24.33 -6.99 34.07
CA PHE A 355 -24.98 -8.27 33.82
C PHE A 355 -23.98 -9.38 33.47
N HIS A 356 -24.34 -10.61 33.88
CA HIS A 356 -23.61 -11.83 33.60
C HIS A 356 -24.41 -12.75 32.70
N MET A 357 -23.73 -13.67 32.01
CA MET A 357 -24.35 -14.68 31.17
C MET A 357 -25.07 -15.71 32.05
N GLY A 358 -26.35 -15.87 31.85
CA GLY A 358 -27.16 -16.93 32.43
C GLY A 358 -27.09 -18.23 31.60
N THR A 359 -28.23 -18.81 31.34
CA THR A 359 -28.36 -20.04 30.55
C THR A 359 -28.34 -19.75 29.05
N LEU A 360 -27.69 -20.63 28.27
CA LEU A 360 -27.76 -20.63 26.81
C LEU A 360 -28.65 -21.77 26.32
N LYS A 361 -29.74 -21.43 25.63
CA LYS A 361 -30.59 -22.37 24.89
C LYS A 361 -30.46 -22.14 23.40
N ILE A 362 -30.34 -23.19 22.61
CA ILE A 362 -30.33 -23.13 21.14
C ILE A 362 -31.49 -24.01 20.69
N VAL A 363 -32.44 -23.43 19.99
CA VAL A 363 -33.65 -24.10 19.53
C VAL A 363 -33.87 -23.79 18.04
N SER A 364 -34.56 -24.70 17.35
CA SER A 364 -35.09 -24.40 16.02
C SER A 364 -36.17 -23.33 16.11
N ALA A 365 -36.25 -22.46 15.11
CA ALA A 365 -37.36 -21.51 14.98
C ALA A 365 -38.66 -22.24 14.61
N ASP A 366 -38.55 -23.37 13.91
CA ASP A 366 -39.66 -24.29 13.63
C ASP A 366 -39.59 -25.46 14.63
N PRO A 367 -40.59 -25.55 15.56
CA PRO A 367 -40.60 -26.59 16.56
C PRO A 367 -40.63 -28.03 16.02
N ASP A 368 -41.17 -28.19 14.83
CA ASP A 368 -41.33 -29.52 14.21
C ASP A 368 -40.10 -29.98 13.44
N LYS A 369 -39.09 -29.10 13.29
CA LYS A 369 -37.89 -29.36 12.53
C LYS A 369 -36.65 -29.38 13.43
N ALA A 370 -35.97 -30.52 13.50
CA ALA A 370 -34.71 -30.65 14.19
C ALA A 370 -33.59 -29.88 13.43
N LEU A 371 -32.63 -29.32 14.17
CA LEU A 371 -31.49 -28.63 13.60
C LEU A 371 -30.57 -29.60 12.86
N SER A 372 -30.08 -29.21 11.67
CA SER A 372 -29.17 -30.00 10.84
C SER A 372 -27.81 -30.22 11.49
N LEU A 373 -27.38 -29.31 12.36
CA LEU A 373 -26.14 -29.43 13.13
C LEU A 373 -26.43 -29.77 14.59
N LYS A 374 -25.61 -30.61 15.20
CA LYS A 374 -25.76 -31.03 16.59
C LYS A 374 -25.66 -29.84 17.55
N VAL A 375 -26.62 -29.70 18.48
CA VAL A 375 -26.68 -28.59 19.44
C VAL A 375 -25.43 -28.51 20.33
N GLU A 376 -24.82 -29.66 20.68
CA GLU A 376 -23.58 -29.70 21.45
C GLU A 376 -22.41 -29.04 20.69
N ALA A 377 -22.30 -29.32 19.38
CA ALA A 377 -21.30 -28.68 18.52
C ALA A 377 -21.56 -27.16 18.39
N LEU A 378 -22.82 -26.77 18.27
CA LEU A 378 -23.20 -25.35 18.21
C LEU A 378 -22.87 -24.62 19.52
N LYS A 379 -23.09 -25.24 20.68
CA LYS A 379 -22.68 -24.66 21.96
C LYS A 379 -21.19 -24.41 22.09
N THR A 380 -20.34 -25.24 21.45
CA THR A 380 -18.89 -25.00 21.48
C THR A 380 -18.44 -23.77 20.69
N ILE A 381 -19.24 -23.32 19.75
CA ILE A 381 -18.96 -22.10 18.95
C ILE A 381 -19.23 -20.84 19.79
N PHE A 382 -20.09 -20.93 20.81
CA PHE A 382 -20.47 -19.79 21.64
C PHE A 382 -19.35 -19.42 22.62
N PRO A 383 -18.84 -18.18 22.61
CA PRO A 383 -17.62 -17.84 23.36
C PRO A 383 -17.86 -17.47 24.83
N LEU A 384 -19.12 -17.41 25.28
CA LEU A 384 -19.45 -17.09 26.66
C LEU A 384 -19.95 -18.34 27.41
N LYS A 385 -19.49 -18.52 28.64
CA LYS A 385 -19.97 -19.54 29.58
C LYS A 385 -20.92 -18.93 30.58
N GLN A 386 -21.72 -19.75 31.22
CA GLN A 386 -22.57 -19.33 32.34
C GLN A 386 -21.72 -18.69 33.44
N GLY A 387 -22.13 -17.52 33.94
CA GLY A 387 -21.41 -16.72 34.92
C GLY A 387 -20.38 -15.74 34.36
N ASP A 388 -20.01 -15.87 33.09
CA ASP A 388 -19.11 -14.88 32.43
C ASP A 388 -19.84 -13.52 32.35
N ILE A 389 -19.03 -12.45 32.24
CA ILE A 389 -19.58 -11.12 31.97
C ILE A 389 -20.25 -11.12 30.60
N PHE A 390 -21.50 -10.67 30.54
CA PHE A 390 -22.24 -10.59 29.29
C PHE A 390 -21.62 -9.55 28.38
N ALA A 391 -21.10 -9.97 27.22
CA ALA A 391 -20.40 -9.11 26.28
C ALA A 391 -21.10 -9.17 24.93
N THR A 392 -21.63 -8.02 24.47
CA THR A 392 -22.40 -7.91 23.25
C THR A 392 -21.52 -8.17 22.01
N ASP A 393 -20.23 -7.81 22.03
CA ASP A 393 -19.29 -8.10 20.95
C ASP A 393 -19.07 -9.61 20.75
N LYS A 394 -19.02 -10.36 21.84
CA LYS A 394 -18.92 -11.83 21.82
C LYS A 394 -20.20 -12.48 21.28
N LEU A 395 -21.37 -11.96 21.65
CA LEU A 395 -22.65 -12.41 21.08
C LEU A 395 -22.68 -12.14 19.56
N ARG A 396 -22.34 -10.94 19.14
CA ARG A 396 -22.31 -10.59 17.70
C ARG A 396 -21.35 -11.48 16.92
N LYS A 397 -20.17 -11.75 17.46
CA LYS A 397 -19.20 -12.70 16.86
C LYS A 397 -19.74 -14.12 16.81
N ALA A 398 -20.45 -14.55 17.85
CA ALA A 398 -21.08 -15.88 17.86
C ALA A 398 -22.13 -15.99 16.74
N LEU A 399 -23.00 -15.01 16.60
CA LEU A 399 -24.02 -14.98 15.54
C LEU A 399 -23.36 -15.00 14.15
N GLU A 400 -22.27 -14.23 13.94
CA GLU A 400 -21.46 -14.27 12.73
C GLU A 400 -20.83 -15.64 12.50
N ASN A 401 -20.27 -16.26 13.54
CA ASN A 401 -19.68 -17.59 13.46
C ASN A 401 -20.73 -18.66 13.09
N TYR A 402 -21.94 -18.59 13.66
CA TYR A 402 -23.04 -19.47 13.28
C TYR A 402 -23.44 -19.29 11.81
N LYS A 403 -23.61 -18.03 11.37
CA LYS A 403 -23.92 -17.73 9.97
C LYS A 403 -22.81 -18.24 9.03
N ASN A 404 -21.55 -18.20 9.45
CA ASN A 404 -20.44 -18.75 8.67
C ASN A 404 -20.46 -20.27 8.68
N ALA A 405 -20.66 -20.91 9.84
CA ALA A 405 -20.75 -22.35 9.96
C ALA A 405 -21.89 -22.94 9.10
N TYR A 406 -23.09 -22.41 9.20
CA TYR A 406 -24.21 -22.83 8.37
C TYR A 406 -24.02 -22.51 6.88
N GLY A 407 -23.41 -21.36 6.59
CA GLY A 407 -23.05 -21.00 5.21
C GLY A 407 -22.03 -21.95 4.55
N GLU A 408 -21.18 -22.64 5.32
CA GLU A 408 -20.29 -23.71 4.79
C GLU A 408 -21.08 -24.95 4.31
N TYR A 409 -22.30 -25.13 4.83
CA TYR A 409 -23.20 -26.23 4.48
C TYR A 409 -24.37 -25.79 3.58
N GLY A 410 -24.26 -24.64 2.90
CA GLY A 410 -25.21 -24.20 1.88
C GLY A 410 -26.43 -23.46 2.39
N PHE A 411 -26.56 -23.20 3.68
CA PHE A 411 -27.65 -22.43 4.26
C PHE A 411 -27.40 -20.92 4.11
N ILE A 412 -27.70 -20.36 2.95
CA ILE A 412 -27.41 -18.94 2.62
C ILE A 412 -28.32 -18.01 3.44
N ASP A 413 -29.58 -18.41 3.64
CA ASP A 413 -30.62 -17.60 4.28
C ASP A 413 -30.71 -17.86 5.79
N PHE A 414 -29.75 -18.61 6.36
CA PHE A 414 -29.68 -18.87 7.78
C PHE A 414 -29.72 -17.59 8.60
N THR A 415 -30.64 -17.56 9.56
CA THR A 415 -30.75 -16.48 10.55
C THR A 415 -30.75 -17.07 11.97
N ALA A 416 -30.13 -16.32 12.88
CA ALA A 416 -30.12 -16.64 14.32
C ALA A 416 -30.66 -15.44 15.06
N GLU A 417 -31.81 -15.60 15.69
CA GLU A 417 -32.48 -14.55 16.45
C GLU A 417 -32.21 -14.73 17.94
N PRO A 418 -31.51 -13.77 18.58
CA PRO A 418 -31.27 -13.81 20.02
C PRO A 418 -32.49 -13.28 20.78
N ALA A 419 -33.15 -14.11 21.55
CA ALA A 419 -34.12 -13.72 22.54
C ALA A 419 -33.44 -13.66 23.92
N MET A 420 -33.46 -12.47 24.53
CA MET A 420 -32.81 -12.20 25.80
C MET A 420 -33.90 -12.10 26.89
N ASP A 421 -33.75 -12.89 27.92
CA ASP A 421 -34.56 -12.82 29.12
C ASP A 421 -33.70 -12.26 30.27
N ILE A 422 -33.99 -11.05 30.71
CA ILE A 422 -33.18 -10.27 31.65
C ILE A 422 -33.77 -10.36 33.06
N ASP A 423 -33.05 -11.00 33.95
CA ASP A 423 -33.34 -11.06 35.38
C ASP A 423 -32.58 -9.91 36.08
N ASP A 424 -33.29 -8.85 36.39
CA ASP A 424 -32.74 -7.66 37.03
C ASP A 424 -32.31 -7.89 38.47
N ASP A 425 -32.99 -8.79 39.18
CA ASP A 425 -32.67 -9.10 40.58
C ASP A 425 -31.36 -9.86 40.72
N LYS A 426 -31.16 -10.84 39.84
CA LYS A 426 -29.92 -11.63 39.82
C LYS A 426 -28.83 -11.04 38.92
N LYS A 427 -29.14 -10.00 38.13
CA LYS A 427 -28.23 -9.36 37.17
C LYS A 427 -27.67 -10.34 36.17
N ILE A 428 -28.52 -11.24 35.64
CA ILE A 428 -28.18 -12.23 34.63
C ILE A 428 -29.04 -12.07 33.38
N ILE A 429 -28.47 -12.44 32.25
CA ILE A 429 -29.15 -12.49 30.96
C ILE A 429 -29.16 -13.93 30.47
N ASN A 430 -30.38 -14.54 30.46
CA ASN A 430 -30.59 -15.81 29.79
C ASN A 430 -30.78 -15.60 28.30
N LEU A 431 -30.09 -16.40 27.53
CA LEU A 431 -30.09 -16.25 26.07
C LEU A 431 -30.71 -17.48 25.40
N THR A 432 -31.76 -17.26 24.63
CA THR A 432 -32.31 -18.27 23.75
C THR A 432 -32.03 -17.88 22.29
N LEU A 433 -31.22 -18.66 21.58
CA LEU A 433 -30.96 -18.47 20.16
C LEU A 433 -31.95 -19.31 19.36
N LYS A 434 -32.83 -18.65 18.62
CA LYS A 434 -33.77 -19.28 17.69
C LYS A 434 -33.12 -19.34 16.30
N PHE A 435 -32.86 -20.54 15.82
CA PHE A 435 -32.22 -20.76 14.53
C PHE A 435 -33.24 -21.07 13.46
N ASN A 436 -33.29 -20.23 12.45
CA ASN A 436 -34.02 -20.51 11.22
C ASN A 436 -33.02 -20.91 10.12
N GLU A 437 -32.98 -22.20 9.81
CA GLU A 437 -32.04 -22.77 8.85
C GLU A 437 -32.46 -22.52 7.39
N GLU A 438 -33.78 -22.33 7.13
CA GLU A 438 -34.35 -22.26 5.79
C GLU A 438 -33.93 -23.49 4.94
N LYS A 439 -33.56 -23.28 3.69
CA LYS A 439 -33.17 -24.35 2.76
C LYS A 439 -31.67 -24.32 2.45
N GLN A 440 -31.14 -25.48 2.10
CA GLN A 440 -29.81 -25.59 1.49
C GLN A 440 -29.88 -25.23 0.02
N TYR A 441 -28.87 -24.53 -0.46
CA TYR A 441 -28.79 -24.12 -1.86
C TYR A 441 -27.62 -24.77 -2.57
N TYR A 442 -27.89 -25.24 -3.78
CA TYR A 442 -26.89 -25.72 -4.75
C TYR A 442 -26.62 -24.64 -5.76
N VAL A 443 -25.36 -24.50 -6.15
CA VAL A 443 -24.96 -23.54 -7.17
C VAL A 443 -25.44 -24.04 -8.52
N ARG A 444 -26.36 -23.31 -9.14
CA ARG A 444 -26.88 -23.69 -10.47
C ARG A 444 -25.99 -23.10 -11.55
N ARG A 445 -25.67 -21.82 -11.46
CA ARG A 445 -24.92 -21.11 -12.47
C ARG A 445 -24.08 -19.99 -11.85
N ILE A 446 -22.89 -19.76 -12.43
CA ILE A 446 -22.00 -18.67 -12.05
C ILE A 446 -21.72 -17.83 -13.30
N ASP A 447 -22.23 -16.61 -13.31
CA ASP A 447 -22.04 -15.62 -14.36
C ASP A 447 -21.13 -14.50 -13.90
N PHE A 448 -20.43 -13.89 -14.86
CA PHE A 448 -19.59 -12.73 -14.62
C PHE A 448 -20.08 -11.56 -15.47
N SER A 449 -20.04 -10.36 -14.92
CA SER A 449 -20.40 -9.13 -15.62
C SER A 449 -19.38 -8.03 -15.34
N GLY A 450 -19.08 -7.22 -16.38
CA GLY A 450 -18.09 -6.14 -16.29
C GLY A 450 -16.64 -6.55 -16.59
N ASN A 451 -16.40 -7.81 -16.93
CA ASN A 451 -15.12 -8.31 -17.42
C ASN A 451 -15.01 -8.14 -18.94
N THR A 452 -14.83 -6.91 -19.39
CA THR A 452 -14.83 -6.56 -20.83
C THR A 452 -13.65 -7.12 -21.59
N THR A 453 -12.55 -7.38 -20.91
CA THR A 453 -11.31 -7.85 -21.51
C THR A 453 -10.82 -9.17 -20.92
N THR A 454 -10.98 -9.34 -19.62
CA THR A 454 -10.58 -10.58 -18.93
C THR A 454 -11.49 -11.70 -19.36
N ARG A 455 -10.92 -12.76 -19.92
CA ARG A 455 -11.68 -13.92 -20.33
C ARG A 455 -12.30 -14.61 -19.13
N ASP A 456 -13.50 -15.12 -19.31
CA ASP A 456 -14.29 -15.85 -18.31
C ASP A 456 -13.49 -16.96 -17.63
N LYS A 457 -12.74 -17.71 -18.41
CA LYS A 457 -11.85 -18.79 -17.98
C LYS A 457 -10.84 -18.31 -16.92
N VAL A 458 -10.31 -17.09 -17.01
CA VAL A 458 -9.34 -16.53 -16.07
C VAL A 458 -9.97 -16.30 -14.70
N ILE A 459 -11.24 -15.88 -14.67
CA ILE A 459 -12.00 -15.65 -13.45
C ILE A 459 -12.42 -17.00 -12.85
N ARG A 460 -13.02 -17.85 -13.66
CA ARG A 460 -13.60 -19.14 -13.27
C ARG A 460 -12.57 -20.08 -12.62
N ARG A 461 -11.34 -20.11 -13.14
CA ARG A 461 -10.26 -20.95 -12.57
C ARG A 461 -9.80 -20.52 -11.16
N GLN A 462 -10.17 -19.30 -10.71
CA GLN A 462 -9.88 -18.83 -9.35
C GLN A 462 -10.95 -19.25 -8.34
N LEU A 463 -12.11 -19.62 -8.82
CA LEU A 463 -13.21 -20.03 -7.97
C LEU A 463 -12.94 -21.38 -7.31
N LEU A 464 -13.36 -21.50 -6.06
CA LEU A 464 -13.30 -22.73 -5.27
C LEU A 464 -14.68 -23.39 -5.12
N ILE A 465 -15.67 -22.82 -5.78
CA ILE A 465 -17.01 -23.38 -5.92
C ILE A 465 -17.25 -23.69 -7.39
N ASP A 466 -17.89 -24.81 -7.65
CA ASP A 466 -18.25 -25.25 -9.00
C ASP A 466 -19.78 -25.33 -9.13
N GLU A 467 -20.31 -25.20 -10.34
CA GLU A 467 -21.73 -25.38 -10.64
C GLU A 467 -22.14 -26.83 -10.33
N GLY A 468 -23.37 -27.02 -9.82
CA GLY A 468 -23.87 -28.29 -9.36
C GLY A 468 -23.49 -28.69 -7.93
N GLN A 469 -22.55 -27.99 -7.29
CA GLN A 469 -22.15 -28.27 -5.92
C GLN A 469 -22.99 -27.50 -4.89
N LEU A 470 -23.00 -28.00 -3.67
CA LEU A 470 -23.56 -27.28 -2.53
C LEU A 470 -22.82 -25.93 -2.35
N PHE A 471 -23.56 -24.85 -2.18
CA PHE A 471 -22.95 -23.55 -1.93
C PHE A 471 -22.13 -23.58 -0.64
N ASN A 472 -20.91 -23.05 -0.69
CA ASN A 472 -20.03 -22.97 0.47
C ASN A 472 -19.53 -21.54 0.63
N LYS A 473 -20.00 -20.84 1.65
CA LYS A 473 -19.68 -19.44 1.91
C LYS A 473 -18.16 -19.21 2.07
N ARG A 474 -17.47 -20.07 2.78
CA ARG A 474 -16.02 -19.95 2.98
C ARG A 474 -15.24 -20.15 1.69
N ALA A 475 -15.63 -21.12 0.88
CA ALA A 475 -15.03 -21.32 -0.44
C ALA A 475 -15.29 -20.13 -1.35
N TRP A 476 -16.46 -19.51 -1.26
CA TRP A 476 -16.79 -18.27 -1.97
C TRP A 476 -15.88 -17.11 -1.52
N GLU A 477 -15.75 -16.83 -0.23
CA GLU A 477 -14.90 -15.77 0.32
C GLU A 477 -13.42 -15.96 -0.08
N LEU A 478 -12.94 -17.21 -0.05
CA LEU A 478 -11.60 -17.55 -0.52
C LEU A 478 -11.44 -17.36 -2.03
N SER A 479 -12.49 -17.61 -2.82
CA SER A 479 -12.50 -17.32 -4.25
C SER A 479 -12.35 -15.83 -4.52
N ILE A 480 -13.11 -15.01 -3.81
CA ILE A 480 -13.00 -13.55 -3.89
C ILE A 480 -11.62 -13.04 -3.45
N LEU A 481 -11.06 -13.63 -2.40
CA LEU A 481 -9.69 -13.28 -1.97
C LEU A 481 -8.68 -13.59 -3.09
N ARG A 482 -8.78 -14.73 -3.77
CA ARG A 482 -7.93 -15.08 -4.92
C ARG A 482 -8.09 -14.09 -6.07
N LEU A 483 -9.32 -13.72 -6.41
CA LEU A 483 -9.58 -12.73 -7.45
C LEU A 483 -8.97 -11.37 -7.09
N ASN A 484 -9.09 -10.93 -5.84
CA ASN A 484 -8.46 -9.70 -5.36
C ASN A 484 -6.92 -9.77 -5.38
N GLN A 485 -6.32 -10.94 -5.18
CA GLN A 485 -4.87 -11.13 -5.25
C GLN A 485 -4.32 -11.02 -6.69
N LEU A 486 -5.16 -11.25 -7.71
CA LEU A 486 -4.75 -11.04 -9.11
C LEU A 486 -4.53 -9.57 -9.44
N ASP A 487 -5.19 -8.66 -8.73
CA ASP A 487 -5.18 -7.21 -8.96
C ASP A 487 -5.65 -6.77 -10.38
N TYR A 488 -6.52 -7.58 -11.01
CA TYR A 488 -7.12 -7.27 -12.31
C TYR A 488 -8.38 -6.43 -12.19
N PHE A 489 -9.00 -6.45 -11.02
CA PHE A 489 -10.27 -5.80 -10.73
C PHE A 489 -10.14 -4.82 -9.57
N ASP A 490 -11.02 -3.83 -9.52
CA ASP A 490 -11.23 -3.04 -8.31
C ASP A 490 -11.57 -3.97 -7.14
N ARG A 491 -11.35 -3.52 -5.92
CA ARG A 491 -11.55 -4.35 -4.73
C ARG A 491 -12.95 -4.95 -4.71
N ILE A 492 -13.00 -6.27 -4.82
CA ILE A 492 -14.22 -7.06 -4.77
C ILE A 492 -14.56 -7.36 -3.31
N GLU A 493 -15.74 -6.93 -2.86
CA GLU A 493 -16.28 -7.27 -1.54
C GLU A 493 -17.26 -8.44 -1.70
N ALA A 494 -17.01 -9.56 -1.02
CA ALA A 494 -17.76 -10.81 -1.20
C ALA A 494 -19.28 -10.66 -1.02
N ASP A 495 -19.68 -9.78 -0.10
CA ASP A 495 -21.09 -9.56 0.24
C ASP A 495 -21.81 -8.58 -0.70
N LYS A 496 -21.08 -7.72 -1.42
CA LYS A 496 -21.65 -6.64 -2.24
C LYS A 496 -21.54 -6.89 -3.73
N ALA A 497 -20.48 -7.56 -4.15
CA ALA A 497 -20.19 -7.75 -5.57
C ALA A 497 -20.99 -8.89 -6.21
N ALA A 498 -21.50 -9.81 -5.42
CA ALA A 498 -22.27 -10.94 -5.91
C ALA A 498 -23.78 -10.67 -5.79
N GLU A 499 -24.47 -10.71 -6.89
CA GLU A 499 -25.93 -10.76 -6.92
C GLU A 499 -26.36 -12.24 -6.89
N LEU A 500 -26.93 -12.67 -5.76
CA LEU A 500 -27.38 -14.03 -5.53
C LEU A 500 -28.88 -14.12 -5.88
N LYS A 501 -29.24 -14.72 -7.01
CA LYS A 501 -30.61 -14.99 -7.39
C LYS A 501 -30.98 -16.37 -6.91
N ARG A 502 -31.85 -16.44 -5.88
CA ARG A 502 -32.25 -17.66 -5.20
C ARG A 502 -33.55 -18.20 -5.78
N ASN A 503 -33.59 -19.48 -6.10
CA ASN A 503 -34.80 -20.21 -6.40
C ASN A 503 -35.17 -21.07 -5.18
N THR A 504 -36.05 -20.56 -4.35
CA THR A 504 -36.47 -21.24 -3.11
C THR A 504 -37.27 -22.52 -3.38
N LYS A 505 -37.91 -22.66 -4.56
CA LYS A 505 -38.63 -23.88 -4.92
C LYS A 505 -37.68 -25.04 -5.17
N GLU A 506 -36.66 -24.81 -5.94
CA GLU A 506 -35.65 -25.81 -6.34
C GLU A 506 -34.45 -25.92 -5.43
N GLY A 507 -34.28 -25.04 -4.47
CA GLY A 507 -33.07 -24.99 -3.62
C GLY A 507 -31.80 -24.66 -4.42
N THR A 508 -31.90 -23.81 -5.43
CA THR A 508 -30.78 -23.44 -6.29
C THR A 508 -30.46 -21.95 -6.21
N VAL A 509 -29.21 -21.59 -6.44
CA VAL A 509 -28.74 -20.20 -6.47
C VAL A 509 -27.93 -19.93 -7.73
N ASP A 510 -28.29 -18.85 -8.43
CA ASP A 510 -27.46 -18.26 -9.48
C ASP A 510 -26.63 -17.15 -8.90
N ILE A 511 -25.35 -17.15 -9.21
CA ILE A 511 -24.38 -16.18 -8.72
C ILE A 511 -23.96 -15.30 -9.89
N ASN A 512 -24.32 -14.03 -9.89
CA ASN A 512 -23.79 -13.07 -10.86
C ASN A 512 -22.75 -12.19 -10.15
N LEU A 513 -21.47 -12.37 -10.48
CA LEU A 513 -20.37 -11.60 -9.93
C LEU A 513 -20.13 -10.35 -10.79
N LYS A 514 -20.43 -9.18 -10.22
CA LYS A 514 -20.20 -7.89 -10.86
C LYS A 514 -18.76 -7.45 -10.60
N LEU A 515 -18.01 -7.31 -11.68
CA LEU A 515 -16.61 -6.95 -11.68
C LEU A 515 -16.42 -5.56 -12.30
N LYS A 516 -15.40 -4.86 -11.88
CA LYS A 516 -14.94 -3.64 -12.52
C LYS A 516 -13.44 -3.78 -12.76
N GLU A 517 -13.07 -3.85 -14.04
CA GLU A 517 -11.66 -4.02 -14.42
C GLU A 517 -10.83 -2.78 -14.08
N LYS A 518 -9.65 -3.00 -13.52
CA LYS A 518 -8.62 -1.99 -13.43
C LYS A 518 -7.90 -1.82 -14.76
N GLY A 519 -7.20 -0.72 -14.93
CA GLY A 519 -6.28 -0.54 -16.06
C GLY A 519 -5.27 -1.70 -16.11
N LYS A 520 -5.15 -2.33 -17.28
CA LYS A 520 -4.28 -3.49 -17.50
C LYS A 520 -2.81 -3.16 -17.49
N GLN A 521 -2.48 -1.94 -17.81
CA GLN A 521 -1.12 -1.46 -17.95
C GLN A 521 -0.81 -0.52 -16.80
N SER A 522 0.28 -0.77 -16.13
CA SER A 522 0.86 0.13 -15.16
C SER A 522 2.22 0.62 -15.65
N VAL A 523 2.35 1.91 -15.74
CA VAL A 523 3.64 2.58 -15.92
C VAL A 523 4.00 3.16 -14.56
N GLY A 524 5.09 2.70 -14.00
CA GLY A 524 5.63 3.19 -12.73
C GLY A 524 6.89 3.99 -12.99
N LEU A 525 6.91 5.25 -12.57
CA LEU A 525 8.13 6.03 -12.44
C LEU A 525 8.60 5.95 -11.00
N GLN A 526 9.84 5.55 -10.79
CA GLN A 526 10.47 5.45 -9.49
C GLN A 526 11.69 6.35 -9.46
N GLY A 527 11.98 6.93 -8.32
CA GLY A 527 13.18 7.73 -8.17
C GLY A 527 13.44 8.01 -6.70
N GLY A 528 14.70 8.13 -6.33
CA GLY A 528 15.05 8.38 -4.94
C GLY A 528 16.51 8.17 -4.65
N VAL A 529 16.80 8.05 -3.36
CA VAL A 529 18.11 7.73 -2.84
C VAL A 529 18.01 6.50 -1.95
N SER A 530 18.76 5.48 -2.26
CA SER A 530 18.91 4.29 -1.41
C SER A 530 20.39 3.95 -1.26
N GLY A 531 20.72 3.25 -0.19
CA GLY A 531 22.10 2.85 0.00
C GLY A 531 22.61 1.85 -1.04
N LEU A 532 21.73 0.99 -1.58
CA LEU A 532 22.10 0.00 -2.59
C LEU A 532 22.20 0.61 -4.00
N SER A 533 21.25 1.44 -4.38
CA SER A 533 21.15 2.00 -5.73
C SER A 533 21.81 3.37 -5.87
N GLY A 534 22.15 4.01 -4.75
CA GLY A 534 22.53 5.41 -4.72
C GLY A 534 21.36 6.32 -5.07
N THR A 535 21.62 7.41 -5.76
CA THR A 535 20.59 8.21 -6.40
C THR A 535 20.17 7.51 -7.68
N PHE A 536 18.88 7.24 -7.84
CA PHE A 536 18.38 6.49 -9.00
C PHE A 536 17.07 7.04 -9.55
N ILE A 537 16.83 6.74 -10.80
CA ILE A 537 15.55 6.84 -11.49
C ILE A 537 15.24 5.51 -12.17
N GLY A 538 13.99 5.08 -12.10
CA GLY A 538 13.55 3.83 -12.68
C GLY A 538 12.22 3.97 -13.40
N LEU A 539 12.09 3.28 -14.51
CA LEU A 539 10.85 3.11 -15.25
C LEU A 539 10.46 1.63 -15.18
N THR A 540 9.25 1.39 -14.77
CA THR A 540 8.67 0.04 -14.78
C THR A 540 7.43 0.08 -15.65
N TYR A 541 7.36 -0.79 -16.64
CA TYR A 541 6.16 -1.09 -17.40
C TYR A 541 5.72 -2.50 -17.07
N GLN A 542 4.48 -2.66 -16.66
CA GLN A 542 3.89 -3.96 -16.39
C GLN A 542 2.50 -4.00 -17.00
N THR A 543 2.23 -5.00 -17.78
CA THR A 543 0.86 -5.34 -18.18
C THR A 543 0.45 -6.62 -17.46
N ASN A 544 -0.55 -6.49 -16.61
CA ASN A 544 -1.21 -7.62 -15.98
C ASN A 544 -2.35 -8.06 -16.89
N ASN A 545 -2.57 -9.36 -16.97
CA ASN A 545 -3.66 -9.91 -17.80
C ASN A 545 -3.47 -9.59 -19.30
N PHE A 546 -2.26 -9.85 -19.83
CA PHE A 546 -1.93 -9.66 -21.23
C PHE A 546 -2.90 -10.48 -22.10
N LEU A 547 -3.46 -9.87 -23.14
CA LEU A 547 -4.49 -10.43 -24.02
C LEU A 547 -5.74 -11.01 -23.30
N GLY A 548 -5.96 -10.68 -22.04
CA GLY A 548 -7.07 -11.19 -21.24
C GLY A 548 -6.92 -12.63 -20.77
N LEU A 549 -5.73 -13.23 -20.92
CA LEU A 549 -5.42 -14.61 -20.59
C LEU A 549 -4.90 -14.79 -19.14
N GLY A 550 -4.65 -13.67 -18.46
CA GLY A 550 -4.07 -13.66 -17.12
C GLY A 550 -2.54 -13.71 -17.10
N GLU A 551 -1.90 -13.62 -18.27
CA GLU A 551 -0.45 -13.54 -18.40
C GLU A 551 0.08 -12.18 -17.95
N THR A 552 1.32 -12.15 -17.48
CA THR A 552 2.00 -10.91 -17.08
C THR A 552 3.24 -10.69 -17.94
N LEU A 553 3.33 -9.51 -18.52
CA LEU A 553 4.53 -9.05 -19.19
C LEU A 553 5.08 -7.87 -18.38
N SER A 554 6.36 -7.89 -18.07
CA SER A 554 7.02 -6.84 -17.28
C SER A 554 8.32 -6.41 -17.93
N PHE A 555 8.55 -5.10 -17.93
CA PHE A 555 9.81 -4.49 -18.29
C PHE A 555 10.20 -3.50 -17.18
N SER A 556 11.45 -3.56 -16.74
CA SER A 556 11.99 -2.66 -15.73
C SER A 556 13.35 -2.15 -16.16
N ALA A 557 13.54 -0.85 -16.13
CA ALA A 557 14.81 -0.20 -16.37
C ALA A 557 15.08 0.76 -15.21
N GLN A 558 16.17 0.54 -14.50
CA GLN A 558 16.64 1.38 -13.41
C GLN A 558 18.02 1.93 -13.73
N PHE A 559 18.18 3.22 -13.55
CA PHE A 559 19.41 3.95 -13.76
C PHE A 559 19.80 4.67 -12.47
N GLY A 560 20.85 4.23 -11.84
CA GLY A 560 21.42 4.85 -10.65
C GLY A 560 22.92 5.02 -10.80
N ASN A 561 23.51 5.82 -9.93
CA ASN A 561 24.96 5.98 -9.88
C ASN A 561 25.67 4.71 -9.38
N LEU A 562 25.05 3.96 -8.47
CA LEU A 562 25.61 2.71 -7.94
C LEU A 562 25.04 1.46 -8.64
N GLN A 563 23.80 1.51 -9.11
CA GLN A 563 23.15 0.35 -9.71
C GLN A 563 22.42 0.71 -11.00
N ARG A 564 22.61 -0.11 -12.03
CA ARG A 564 21.81 -0.09 -13.26
C ARG A 564 21.24 -1.47 -13.49
N VAL A 565 19.94 -1.57 -13.76
CA VAL A 565 19.25 -2.84 -13.96
C VAL A 565 18.31 -2.71 -15.15
N PHE A 566 18.39 -3.68 -16.05
CA PHE A 566 17.41 -3.91 -17.09
C PHE A 566 16.84 -5.31 -16.91
N GLN A 567 15.54 -5.42 -16.92
CA GLN A 567 14.85 -6.68 -16.70
C GLN A 567 13.63 -6.78 -17.59
N PHE A 568 13.49 -7.90 -18.27
CA PHE A 568 12.30 -8.28 -19.02
C PHE A 568 11.81 -9.62 -18.49
N GLY A 569 10.51 -9.72 -18.19
CA GLY A 569 9.90 -10.92 -17.64
C GLY A 569 8.55 -11.21 -18.26
N PHE A 570 8.28 -12.49 -18.43
CA PHE A 570 6.98 -13.04 -18.83
C PHE A 570 6.56 -14.13 -17.85
N THR A 571 5.27 -14.16 -17.52
CA THR A 571 4.69 -15.16 -16.63
C THR A 571 3.35 -15.63 -17.15
N GLU A 572 3.22 -16.93 -17.34
CA GLU A 572 1.99 -17.67 -17.62
C GLU A 572 1.51 -18.33 -16.33
N PRO A 573 0.36 -17.92 -15.76
CA PRO A 573 -0.12 -18.47 -14.49
C PRO A 573 -0.74 -19.87 -14.59
N TYR A 574 -1.14 -20.31 -15.80
CA TYR A 574 -1.84 -21.59 -16.02
C TYR A 574 -1.39 -22.27 -17.30
N LEU A 575 -0.20 -22.87 -17.25
CA LEU A 575 0.33 -23.60 -18.40
C LEU A 575 -0.57 -24.80 -18.76
N PHE A 576 -1.00 -24.85 -20.01
CA PHE A 576 -1.91 -25.90 -20.53
C PHE A 576 -3.17 -26.10 -19.68
N ASP A 577 -3.75 -25.00 -19.19
CA ASP A 577 -4.95 -24.96 -18.35
C ASP A 577 -4.78 -25.65 -16.97
N ARG A 578 -3.58 -26.03 -16.63
CA ARG A 578 -3.24 -26.55 -15.30
C ARG A 578 -2.75 -25.43 -14.41
N PRO A 579 -2.92 -25.49 -13.09
CA PRO A 579 -2.47 -24.46 -12.18
C PRO A 579 -0.93 -24.44 -12.02
N ILE A 580 -0.23 -24.67 -13.12
CA ILE A 580 1.23 -24.59 -13.23
C ILE A 580 1.56 -23.20 -13.69
N GLN A 581 2.10 -22.39 -12.79
CA GLN A 581 2.62 -21.08 -13.15
C GLN A 581 4.06 -21.25 -13.65
N THR A 582 4.35 -20.76 -14.83
CA THR A 582 5.70 -20.77 -15.41
C THR A 582 6.05 -19.37 -15.92
N GLY A 583 7.31 -19.12 -16.10
CA GLY A 583 7.77 -17.88 -16.64
C GLY A 583 9.27 -17.84 -16.82
N PHE A 584 9.72 -16.76 -17.43
CA PHE A 584 11.14 -16.50 -17.56
C PHE A 584 11.43 -15.00 -17.34
N THR A 585 12.65 -14.73 -16.96
CA THR A 585 13.17 -13.38 -16.82
C THR A 585 14.56 -13.30 -17.43
N VAL A 586 14.79 -12.33 -18.29
CA VAL A 586 16.13 -11.97 -18.81
C VAL A 586 16.55 -10.68 -18.17
N PHE A 587 17.77 -10.60 -17.71
CA PHE A 587 18.25 -9.42 -17.02
C PHE A 587 19.70 -9.08 -17.36
N SER A 588 20.00 -7.78 -17.24
CA SER A 588 21.34 -7.24 -17.24
C SER A 588 21.44 -6.26 -16.09
N SER A 589 22.41 -6.45 -15.22
CA SER A 589 22.62 -5.60 -14.06
C SER A 589 24.10 -5.22 -13.94
N ARG A 590 24.33 -3.96 -13.65
CA ARG A 590 25.63 -3.42 -13.25
C ARG A 590 25.50 -2.87 -11.84
N TYR A 591 26.38 -3.30 -10.99
CA TYR A 591 26.47 -2.82 -9.62
C TYR A 591 27.88 -2.26 -9.38
N ASN A 592 27.95 -0.98 -9.02
CA ASN A 592 29.18 -0.30 -8.64
C ASN A 592 29.23 -0.25 -7.12
N PHE A 593 30.04 -1.08 -6.52
CA PHE A 593 30.21 -1.13 -5.09
C PHE A 593 31.34 -0.16 -4.69
N ASP A 594 30.96 1.05 -4.36
CA ASP A 594 31.82 2.06 -3.75
C ASP A 594 31.32 2.34 -2.33
N GLN A 595 31.95 1.71 -1.38
CA GLN A 595 31.57 1.78 0.04
C GLN A 595 31.69 3.21 0.59
N ALA A 596 32.69 3.95 0.14
CA ALA A 596 32.91 5.33 0.56
C ALA A 596 31.79 6.26 0.05
N GLN A 597 31.46 6.14 -1.22
CA GLN A 597 30.40 6.94 -1.84
C GLN A 597 29.03 6.60 -1.27
N GLN A 598 28.74 5.32 -1.00
CA GLN A 598 27.51 4.91 -0.35
C GLN A 598 27.35 5.56 1.02
N GLN A 599 28.37 5.54 1.83
CA GLN A 599 28.34 6.16 3.14
C GLN A 599 28.18 7.69 3.07
N ALA A 600 28.92 8.34 2.17
CA ALA A 600 28.83 9.79 1.98
C ALA A 600 27.43 10.24 1.52
N LEU A 601 26.79 9.48 0.61
CA LEU A 601 25.42 9.78 0.12
C LEU A 601 24.38 9.68 1.24
N LEU A 602 24.51 8.69 2.12
CA LEU A 602 23.52 8.43 3.16
C LEU A 602 23.69 9.33 4.39
N THR A 603 24.91 9.66 4.75
CA THR A 603 25.22 10.41 5.98
C THR A 603 25.56 11.87 5.73
N GLY A 604 25.92 12.23 4.52
CA GLY A 604 26.45 13.55 4.18
C GLY A 604 27.84 13.82 4.76
N GLN A 605 28.49 12.79 5.29
CA GLN A 605 29.84 12.88 5.90
C GLN A 605 30.82 12.02 5.12
N SER A 606 32.07 12.46 5.08
CA SER A 606 33.16 11.68 4.51
C SER A 606 33.46 10.45 5.40
N VAL A 607 33.92 9.38 4.76
CA VAL A 607 34.23 8.12 5.43
C VAL A 607 35.36 8.29 6.44
N SER A 608 35.16 7.80 7.66
CA SER A 608 36.19 7.76 8.71
C SER A 608 37.14 6.57 8.60
N ILE A 609 36.88 5.62 7.68
CA ILE A 609 37.71 4.44 7.46
C ILE A 609 38.81 4.79 6.45
N ASN A 610 40.02 4.31 6.69
CA ASN A 610 41.14 4.49 5.79
C ASN A 610 40.75 3.95 4.37
N PRO A 611 40.87 4.77 3.31
CA PRO A 611 40.52 4.38 1.96
C PRO A 611 41.17 3.06 1.46
N GLN A 612 42.30 2.67 2.02
CA GLN A 612 42.98 1.41 1.69
C GLN A 612 42.20 0.15 2.05
N PHE A 613 41.21 0.24 2.97
CA PHE A 613 40.42 -0.91 3.43
C PHE A 613 38.99 -0.91 2.87
N ILE A 614 38.63 0.10 2.09
CA ILE A 614 37.31 0.26 1.50
C ILE A 614 37.21 -0.55 0.22
N GLN A 615 36.15 -1.34 0.08
CA GLN A 615 35.90 -2.08 -1.15
C GLN A 615 35.35 -1.14 -2.24
N ASP A 616 35.97 -1.22 -3.41
CA ASP A 616 35.56 -0.51 -4.62
C ASP A 616 35.71 -1.44 -5.83
N TYR A 617 34.59 -1.89 -6.38
CA TYR A 617 34.54 -2.78 -7.54
C TYR A 617 33.25 -2.67 -8.33
N ASN A 618 33.32 -2.99 -9.62
CA ASN A 618 32.16 -3.18 -10.47
C ASN A 618 31.83 -4.66 -10.62
N GLN A 619 30.55 -4.98 -10.47
CA GLN A 619 30.00 -6.28 -10.82
C GLN A 619 28.98 -6.12 -11.94
N ASN A 620 29.27 -6.70 -13.10
CA ASN A 620 28.35 -6.76 -14.24
C ASN A 620 27.81 -8.19 -14.34
N SER A 621 26.50 -8.36 -14.25
CA SER A 621 25.82 -9.65 -14.32
C SER A 621 24.77 -9.64 -15.41
N THR A 622 24.81 -10.62 -16.29
CA THR A 622 23.78 -10.87 -17.31
C THR A 622 23.31 -12.31 -17.20
N GLY A 623 22.04 -12.52 -17.39
CA GLY A 623 21.51 -13.88 -17.24
C GLY A 623 20.04 -13.99 -17.57
N PHE A 624 19.57 -15.22 -17.44
CA PHE A 624 18.14 -15.52 -17.48
C PHE A 624 17.77 -16.47 -16.36
N THR A 625 16.52 -16.40 -15.96
CA THR A 625 15.90 -17.34 -15.04
C THR A 625 14.60 -17.86 -15.64
N THR A 626 14.29 -19.12 -15.42
CA THR A 626 12.99 -19.70 -15.72
C THR A 626 12.49 -20.45 -14.51
N PHE A 627 11.18 -20.52 -14.32
CA PHE A 627 10.60 -21.20 -13.17
C PHE A 627 9.30 -21.92 -13.53
N ALA A 628 9.02 -22.95 -12.75
CA ALA A 628 7.73 -23.60 -12.71
C ALA A 628 7.26 -23.71 -11.26
N SER A 629 5.99 -23.37 -11.01
CA SER A 629 5.40 -23.36 -9.68
C SER A 629 4.02 -24.00 -9.68
N TYR A 630 3.77 -24.88 -8.71
CA TYR A 630 2.53 -25.63 -8.59
C TYR A 630 1.93 -25.47 -7.17
N PRO A 631 0.61 -25.23 -7.02
CA PRO A 631 -0.04 -25.21 -5.71
C PRO A 631 -0.23 -26.65 -5.19
N LEU A 632 0.19 -26.95 -3.96
CA LEU A 632 0.08 -28.30 -3.39
C LEU A 632 -1.35 -28.81 -3.29
N LYS A 633 -2.30 -27.92 -3.00
CA LYS A 633 -3.74 -28.22 -2.95
C LYS A 633 -4.53 -27.03 -3.50
N LYS A 634 -5.66 -27.30 -4.17
CA LYS A 634 -6.55 -26.27 -4.74
C LYS A 634 -6.95 -25.20 -3.70
N ARG A 635 -7.15 -25.59 -2.45
CA ARG A 635 -7.55 -24.69 -1.33
C ARG A 635 -6.38 -24.19 -0.48
N SER A 636 -5.14 -24.53 -0.83
CA SER A 636 -3.95 -24.16 -0.06
C SER A 636 -3.30 -22.91 -0.64
N PHE A 637 -2.78 -22.07 0.23
CA PHE A 637 -1.90 -20.97 -0.13
C PHE A 637 -0.42 -21.41 -0.23
N THR A 638 -0.17 -22.71 -0.31
CA THR A 638 1.16 -23.31 -0.42
C THR A 638 1.47 -23.65 -1.86
N ARG A 639 2.61 -23.20 -2.33
CA ARG A 639 3.15 -23.49 -3.66
C ARG A 639 4.53 -24.09 -3.54
N VAL A 640 4.81 -25.06 -4.39
CA VAL A 640 6.16 -25.58 -4.62
C VAL A 640 6.64 -25.05 -5.95
N SER A 641 7.87 -24.61 -6.02
CA SER A 641 8.46 -24.04 -7.23
C SER A 641 9.85 -24.61 -7.47
N VAL A 642 10.24 -24.69 -8.72
CA VAL A 642 11.60 -24.95 -9.16
C VAL A 642 12.00 -23.82 -10.08
N THR A 643 13.11 -23.17 -9.76
CA THR A 643 13.70 -22.11 -10.58
C THR A 643 15.04 -22.57 -11.12
N TYR A 644 15.28 -22.39 -12.41
CA TYR A 644 16.59 -22.53 -13.02
C TYR A 644 17.11 -21.16 -13.42
N GLY A 645 18.35 -20.88 -13.07
CA GLY A 645 19.02 -19.61 -13.40
C GLY A 645 20.40 -19.86 -14.00
N LEU A 646 20.69 -19.14 -15.07
CA LEU A 646 22.01 -19.08 -15.66
C LEU A 646 22.47 -17.62 -15.67
N THR A 647 23.56 -17.34 -15.00
CA THR A 647 24.11 -15.98 -14.84
C THR A 647 25.59 -15.96 -15.17
N ARG A 648 25.99 -15.00 -15.99
CA ARG A 648 27.40 -14.67 -16.25
C ARG A 648 27.74 -13.39 -15.52
N THR A 649 28.78 -13.42 -14.68
CA THR A 649 29.24 -12.30 -13.86
C THR A 649 30.69 -11.96 -14.22
N ASN A 650 30.93 -10.67 -14.39
CA ASN A 650 32.27 -10.10 -14.55
C ASN A 650 32.52 -9.11 -13.40
N ILE A 651 33.69 -9.17 -12.80
CA ILE A 651 34.11 -8.29 -11.71
C ILE A 651 35.33 -7.50 -12.13
N THR A 652 35.32 -6.21 -11.85
CA THR A 652 36.45 -5.31 -12.04
C THR A 652 36.74 -4.61 -10.70
N ALA A 653 37.85 -4.91 -10.09
CA ALA A 653 38.31 -4.25 -8.87
C ALA A 653 39.02 -2.92 -9.22
N PHE A 654 38.72 -1.86 -8.49
CA PHE A 654 39.30 -0.53 -8.74
C PHE A 654 40.38 -0.15 -7.73
N ASN A 655 40.45 -0.84 -6.60
CA ASN A 655 41.47 -0.61 -5.62
C ASN A 655 42.16 -1.91 -5.17
N GLN A 656 43.30 -1.76 -4.51
CA GLN A 656 44.11 -2.88 -4.05
C GLN A 656 43.35 -3.79 -3.07
N ALA A 657 42.55 -3.24 -2.16
CA ALA A 657 41.79 -4.04 -1.20
C ALA A 657 40.78 -4.96 -1.89
N SER A 658 40.09 -4.46 -2.93
CA SER A 658 39.16 -5.27 -3.71
C SER A 658 39.90 -6.28 -4.60
N SER A 659 41.01 -5.90 -5.22
CA SER A 659 41.80 -6.83 -6.03
C SER A 659 42.31 -7.99 -5.17
N ILE A 660 42.89 -7.72 -4.02
CA ILE A 660 43.39 -8.72 -3.07
C ILE A 660 42.23 -9.64 -2.62
N LEU A 661 41.09 -9.08 -2.26
CA LEU A 661 39.92 -9.88 -1.84
C LEU A 661 39.49 -10.88 -2.92
N PHE A 662 39.43 -10.46 -4.18
CA PHE A 662 38.96 -11.30 -5.26
C PHE A 662 40.07 -12.16 -5.87
N GLU A 663 41.31 -11.77 -5.80
CA GLU A 663 42.43 -12.45 -6.46
C GLU A 663 43.13 -13.43 -5.56
N GLU A 664 43.22 -13.20 -4.28
CA GLU A 664 43.99 -14.04 -3.34
C GLU A 664 43.14 -15.12 -2.65
N LEU A 665 41.80 -14.97 -2.61
CA LEU A 665 40.96 -16.00 -2.03
C LEU A 665 40.70 -17.18 -2.97
N GLN A 666 40.72 -18.39 -2.43
CA GLN A 666 40.51 -19.66 -3.19
C GLN A 666 39.06 -19.82 -3.66
N PHE A 667 38.42 -18.95 -4.31
CA PHE A 667 37.23 -19.28 -5.11
C PHE A 667 37.58 -19.50 -6.58
N ARG A 668 38.74 -19.08 -6.97
CA ARG A 668 39.30 -19.14 -8.33
C ARG A 668 39.65 -20.55 -8.79
N SER A 669 38.98 -21.56 -8.38
CA SER A 669 39.28 -22.93 -8.82
C SER A 669 39.11 -23.15 -10.33
N VAL A 670 38.88 -22.10 -11.11
CA VAL A 670 38.67 -22.16 -12.55
C VAL A 670 39.61 -21.18 -13.22
N ALA A 671 40.72 -21.73 -13.64
CA ALA A 671 41.54 -21.24 -14.71
C ALA A 671 42.06 -19.77 -14.67
N GLY A 672 43.11 -19.50 -13.88
CA GLY A 672 44.04 -18.40 -14.15
C GLY A 672 43.65 -16.99 -13.69
N PRO A 673 44.51 -16.01 -13.96
CA PRO A 673 44.34 -14.63 -13.49
C PRO A 673 43.15 -13.90 -14.07
N SER A 674 42.48 -14.44 -15.12
CA SER A 674 41.24 -13.93 -15.71
C SER A 674 39.94 -14.43 -15.07
N ALA A 675 40.02 -15.15 -13.96
CA ALA A 675 38.86 -15.77 -13.29
C ALA A 675 37.81 -14.78 -12.71
N LEU A 676 38.10 -13.48 -12.75
CA LEU A 676 37.11 -12.43 -12.37
C LEU A 676 36.16 -12.11 -13.54
N ASN A 677 36.44 -12.57 -14.73
CA ASN A 677 35.61 -12.36 -15.90
C ASN A 677 35.02 -13.67 -16.41
N GLY A 678 33.74 -13.62 -16.82
CA GLY A 678 33.04 -14.76 -17.38
C GLY A 678 32.69 -15.84 -16.35
N ILE A 679 32.52 -15.47 -15.08
CA ILE A 679 32.10 -16.42 -14.05
C ILE A 679 30.65 -16.84 -14.32
N VAL A 680 30.44 -18.11 -14.68
CA VAL A 680 29.13 -18.68 -15.00
C VAL A 680 28.59 -19.40 -13.77
N SER A 681 27.42 -18.97 -13.29
CA SER A 681 26.65 -19.66 -12.28
C SER A 681 25.41 -20.28 -12.89
N SER A 682 25.32 -21.60 -12.89
CA SER A 682 24.17 -22.38 -13.33
C SER A 682 23.53 -23.01 -12.10
N THR A 683 22.31 -22.59 -11.76
CA THR A 683 21.69 -22.88 -10.47
C THR A 683 20.29 -23.41 -10.65
N ILE A 684 19.96 -24.50 -9.95
CA ILE A 684 18.60 -24.99 -9.77
C ILE A 684 18.17 -24.75 -8.32
N THR A 685 16.98 -24.17 -8.15
CA THR A 685 16.48 -23.77 -6.83
C THR A 685 15.05 -24.26 -6.62
N PRO A 686 14.86 -25.46 -6.06
CA PRO A 686 13.58 -25.85 -5.50
C PRO A 686 13.23 -24.95 -4.31
N SER A 687 11.95 -24.60 -4.20
CA SER A 687 11.45 -23.76 -3.12
C SER A 687 10.01 -24.11 -2.76
N ILE A 688 9.64 -23.79 -1.53
CA ILE A 688 8.28 -23.88 -1.02
C ILE A 688 7.87 -22.54 -0.42
N THR A 689 6.68 -22.08 -0.77
CA THR A 689 6.12 -20.82 -0.31
C THR A 689 4.72 -21.04 0.23
N TYR A 690 4.45 -20.57 1.44
CA TYR A 690 3.10 -20.40 1.98
C TYR A 690 2.86 -18.92 2.21
N ASN A 691 1.78 -18.32 1.65
CA ASN A 691 1.54 -16.90 1.76
C ASN A 691 0.05 -16.57 1.89
N THR A 692 -0.32 -16.02 3.05
CA THR A 692 -1.67 -15.54 3.38
C THR A 692 -1.72 -14.03 3.65
N ILE A 693 -0.68 -13.29 3.28
CA ILE A 693 -0.63 -11.82 3.45
C ILE A 693 -1.72 -11.18 2.59
N ASN A 694 -2.53 -10.33 3.22
CA ASN A 694 -3.73 -9.77 2.61
C ASN A 694 -3.46 -8.68 1.56
N ASN A 695 -2.39 -7.94 1.69
CA ASN A 695 -2.00 -6.88 0.75
C ASN A 695 -0.47 -6.80 0.65
N PRO A 696 0.12 -7.04 -0.52
CA PRO A 696 1.57 -6.98 -0.69
C PRO A 696 2.16 -5.57 -0.54
N GLN A 697 1.37 -4.52 -0.80
CA GLN A 697 1.85 -3.13 -0.73
C GLN A 697 1.78 -2.54 0.67
N ASN A 698 0.68 -2.79 1.38
CA ASN A 698 0.46 -2.34 2.75
C ASN A 698 -0.14 -3.48 3.58
N PRO A 699 0.69 -4.43 4.01
CA PRO A 699 0.23 -5.60 4.72
C PRO A 699 -0.26 -5.25 6.12
N THR A 700 -1.45 -5.75 6.45
CA THR A 700 -2.07 -5.56 7.78
C THR A 700 -2.36 -6.85 8.50
N SER A 701 -2.42 -7.98 7.77
CA SER A 701 -2.69 -9.30 8.35
C SER A 701 -2.14 -10.41 7.46
N GLY A 702 -1.91 -11.58 8.07
CA GLY A 702 -1.44 -12.76 7.37
C GLY A 702 -0.01 -13.15 7.73
N LYS A 703 0.43 -14.25 7.18
CA LYS A 703 1.78 -14.79 7.38
C LYS A 703 2.31 -15.40 6.10
N SER A 704 3.62 -15.35 5.95
CA SER A 704 4.34 -15.98 4.85
C SER A 704 5.51 -16.80 5.38
N TYR A 705 5.72 -17.97 4.79
CA TYR A 705 6.89 -18.81 4.98
C TYR A 705 7.48 -19.09 3.61
N PHE A 706 8.76 -18.90 3.47
CA PHE A 706 9.52 -19.21 2.27
C PHE A 706 10.76 -20.00 2.64
N TYR A 707 10.99 -21.12 1.95
CA TYR A 707 12.23 -21.87 2.04
C TYR A 707 12.70 -22.24 0.65
N SER A 708 13.99 -22.07 0.40
CA SER A 708 14.62 -22.46 -0.85
C SER A 708 15.97 -23.12 -0.62
N LEU A 709 16.28 -24.07 -1.50
CA LEU A 709 17.53 -24.80 -1.53
C LEU A 709 18.14 -24.65 -2.93
N GLY A 710 19.21 -23.88 -3.06
CA GLY A 710 19.87 -23.64 -4.34
C GLY A 710 21.08 -24.55 -4.52
N PHE A 711 21.17 -25.23 -5.67
CA PHE A 711 22.32 -26.00 -6.11
C PHE A 711 22.92 -25.34 -7.34
N SER A 712 24.17 -24.93 -7.24
CA SER A 712 24.93 -24.31 -8.35
C SER A 712 26.07 -25.20 -8.76
N GLY A 713 26.25 -25.33 -10.06
CA GLY A 713 27.39 -26.06 -10.62
C GLY A 713 27.25 -27.59 -10.64
N GLY A 714 28.36 -28.32 -10.58
CA GLY A 714 28.38 -29.77 -10.73
C GLY A 714 27.80 -30.26 -12.05
N PRO A 715 26.78 -31.14 -12.05
CA PRO A 715 26.12 -31.59 -13.28
C PRO A 715 25.46 -30.50 -14.12
N LEU A 716 25.14 -29.36 -13.49
CA LEU A 716 24.52 -28.20 -14.17
C LEU A 716 25.56 -27.38 -14.97
N GLY A 717 26.83 -27.68 -14.81
CA GLY A 717 27.91 -26.88 -15.41
C GLY A 717 28.14 -25.53 -14.71
N GLY A 718 29.00 -24.71 -15.31
CA GLY A 718 29.38 -23.40 -14.76
C GLY A 718 30.64 -23.44 -13.88
N ASN A 719 30.97 -22.28 -13.32
CA ASN A 719 32.22 -22.06 -12.61
C ASN A 719 32.03 -22.06 -11.07
N VAL A 720 30.81 -21.91 -10.60
CA VAL A 720 30.47 -21.83 -9.17
C VAL A 720 29.83 -23.13 -8.72
N ASN A 721 30.45 -23.79 -7.74
CA ASN A 721 29.87 -24.96 -7.07
C ASN A 721 29.45 -24.56 -5.66
N SER A 722 28.15 -24.42 -5.43
CA SER A 722 27.66 -24.05 -4.10
C SER A 722 26.27 -24.63 -3.81
N VAL A 723 26.00 -24.80 -2.53
CA VAL A 723 24.68 -25.10 -1.99
C VAL A 723 24.27 -23.96 -1.11
N SER A 724 23.10 -23.38 -1.37
CA SER A 724 22.53 -22.28 -0.60
C SER A 724 21.19 -22.66 -0.02
N ASN A 725 20.96 -22.26 1.23
CA ASN A 725 19.68 -22.41 1.93
C ASN A 725 19.20 -21.03 2.33
N VAL A 726 17.93 -20.71 2.06
CA VAL A 726 17.32 -19.45 2.49
C VAL A 726 15.96 -19.74 3.11
N PHE A 727 15.76 -19.23 4.30
CA PHE A 727 14.50 -19.28 5.02
C PHE A 727 14.04 -17.86 5.34
N ASN A 728 12.79 -17.54 4.99
CA ASN A 728 12.14 -16.28 5.34
C ASN A 728 10.81 -16.57 6.02
N TRP A 729 10.56 -15.89 7.10
CA TRP A 729 9.28 -15.88 7.79
C TRP A 729 8.82 -14.44 7.98
N THR A 730 7.57 -14.17 7.64
CA THR A 730 6.95 -12.85 7.82
C THR A 730 5.57 -13.01 8.42
N MET A 731 5.20 -12.15 9.35
CA MET A 731 3.88 -12.14 9.98
C MET A 731 3.40 -10.71 10.16
N TYR A 732 2.12 -10.49 9.85
CA TYR A 732 1.41 -9.26 10.18
C TYR A 732 0.16 -9.59 10.99
N ARG A 733 -0.03 -8.90 12.09
CA ARG A 733 -1.19 -9.06 12.94
C ARG A 733 -1.81 -7.71 13.27
N PRO A 734 -3.10 -7.51 12.96
CA PRO A 734 -3.79 -6.29 13.37
C PRO A 734 -3.91 -6.24 14.89
N HIS A 735 -3.68 -5.08 15.44
CA HIS A 735 -3.75 -4.77 16.86
C HIS A 735 -4.65 -3.57 17.09
N HIS A 736 -5.13 -3.38 18.32
CA HIS A 736 -5.94 -2.24 18.73
C HIS A 736 -7.09 -1.91 17.77
N LYS A 737 -8.17 -2.69 17.82
CA LYS A 737 -9.37 -2.56 16.96
C LYS A 737 -9.06 -2.59 15.45
N LYS A 738 -8.07 -3.37 15.04
CA LYS A 738 -7.60 -3.51 13.65
C LYS A 738 -7.00 -2.23 13.04
N ARG A 739 -6.68 -1.23 13.84
CA ARG A 739 -6.09 0.03 13.37
C ARG A 739 -4.57 -0.07 13.22
N ASN A 740 -3.89 -0.55 14.27
CA ASN A 740 -2.45 -0.68 14.29
C ASN A 740 -2.03 -2.07 13.80
N VAL A 741 -0.79 -2.20 13.37
CA VAL A 741 -0.27 -3.47 12.85
C VAL A 741 1.03 -3.83 13.55
N ILE A 742 1.12 -5.05 14.03
CA ILE A 742 2.36 -5.66 14.46
C ILE A 742 2.92 -6.42 13.26
N GLY A 743 4.13 -6.09 12.84
CA GLY A 743 4.92 -6.79 11.82
C GLY A 743 6.11 -7.48 12.45
N ALA A 744 6.40 -8.68 12.00
CA ALA A 744 7.62 -9.41 12.36
C ALA A 744 8.16 -10.11 11.11
N HIS A 745 9.47 -10.06 10.92
CA HIS A 745 10.18 -10.70 9.84
C HIS A 745 11.44 -11.37 10.37
N VAL A 746 11.75 -12.57 9.88
CA VAL A 746 12.98 -13.30 10.20
C VAL A 746 13.52 -13.90 8.90
N THR A 747 14.82 -13.69 8.67
CA THR A 747 15.57 -14.33 7.59
C THR A 747 16.75 -15.10 8.16
N ALA A 748 16.97 -16.30 7.65
CA ALA A 748 18.18 -17.08 7.88
C ALA A 748 18.69 -17.60 6.54
N ALA A 749 19.97 -17.47 6.26
CA ALA A 749 20.55 -17.96 5.03
C ALA A 749 21.95 -18.54 5.27
N TYR A 750 22.21 -19.68 4.62
CA TYR A 750 23.49 -20.37 4.67
C TYR A 750 23.94 -20.76 3.26
N ILE A 751 25.21 -20.56 2.96
CA ILE A 751 25.82 -20.92 1.68
C ILE A 751 27.15 -21.64 1.90
N THR A 752 27.40 -22.71 1.18
CA THR A 752 28.68 -23.45 1.25
C THR A 752 29.11 -23.91 -0.14
N GLY A 753 30.40 -23.95 -0.35
CA GLY A 753 31.01 -24.55 -1.54
C GLY A 753 31.16 -26.06 -1.41
N TYR A 754 31.23 -26.76 -2.54
CA TYR A 754 31.47 -28.22 -2.59
C TYR A 754 32.41 -28.59 -3.76
N GLY A 755 32.90 -29.82 -3.77
CA GLY A 755 33.78 -30.33 -4.83
C GLY A 755 35.14 -29.62 -4.90
N GLY A 756 35.68 -29.21 -3.75
CA GLY A 756 36.97 -28.49 -3.70
C GLY A 756 36.91 -27.02 -4.09
N ARG A 757 35.72 -26.50 -4.42
CA ARG A 757 35.49 -25.07 -4.76
C ARG A 757 34.88 -24.33 -3.59
N GLU A 758 35.31 -23.09 -3.42
CA GLU A 758 34.77 -22.21 -2.37
C GLU A 758 33.79 -21.19 -2.93
N VAL A 759 32.93 -20.67 -2.08
CA VAL A 759 31.93 -19.66 -2.44
C VAL A 759 32.63 -18.34 -2.79
N PRO A 760 32.36 -17.78 -3.97
CA PRO A 760 32.90 -16.48 -4.36
C PRO A 760 32.53 -15.37 -3.37
N PRO A 761 33.39 -14.35 -3.11
CA PRO A 761 33.08 -13.26 -2.19
C PRO A 761 31.81 -12.50 -2.52
N PHE A 762 31.48 -12.32 -3.80
CA PHE A 762 30.25 -11.64 -4.24
C PHE A 762 28.96 -12.45 -3.98
N SER A 763 29.08 -13.76 -3.72
CA SER A 763 27.96 -14.64 -3.36
C SER A 763 27.84 -14.83 -1.85
N ARG A 764 28.78 -14.34 -1.05
CA ARG A 764 28.75 -14.38 0.40
C ARG A 764 27.82 -13.31 0.98
N PHE A 765 27.45 -13.46 2.23
CA PHE A 765 26.51 -12.61 2.90
C PHE A 765 27.18 -11.43 3.58
N TYR A 766 26.54 -10.26 3.44
CA TYR A 766 26.86 -9.02 4.12
C TYR A 766 25.55 -8.42 4.65
N MET A 767 25.60 -7.81 5.79
CA MET A 767 24.44 -7.19 6.44
C MET A 767 24.65 -5.70 6.66
N GLY A 768 23.57 -5.00 6.98
CA GLY A 768 23.48 -3.56 7.28
C GLY A 768 22.72 -2.81 6.17
N GLY A 769 21.94 -1.86 6.58
CA GLY A 769 21.10 -1.03 5.71
C GLY A 769 19.62 -1.10 6.03
N GLU A 770 18.81 -0.45 5.20
CA GLU A 770 17.37 -0.33 5.38
C GLU A 770 16.59 -1.62 5.19
N ASN A 771 17.17 -2.65 4.56
CA ASN A 771 16.50 -3.90 4.22
C ASN A 771 16.70 -5.00 5.25
N ASP A 772 17.73 -4.91 6.08
CA ASP A 772 18.06 -5.92 7.09
C ASP A 772 18.18 -5.32 8.49
N ILE A 773 19.23 -4.52 8.80
CA ILE A 773 19.39 -3.89 10.11
C ILE A 773 19.53 -2.37 9.92
N ARG A 774 18.46 -1.64 10.17
CA ARG A 774 18.45 -0.17 10.11
C ARG A 774 19.45 0.43 11.10
N GLY A 775 20.03 1.55 10.73
CA GLY A 775 21.03 2.25 11.58
C GLY A 775 22.46 1.88 11.28
N PHE A 776 22.73 0.77 10.60
CA PHE A 776 24.04 0.39 10.10
C PHE A 776 24.19 0.72 8.61
N ASP A 777 25.42 0.89 8.15
CA ASP A 777 25.70 1.16 6.74
C ASP A 777 25.50 -0.11 5.92
N ILE A 778 25.14 0.06 4.66
CA ILE A 778 24.90 -1.06 3.76
C ILE A 778 26.15 -1.91 3.62
N ARG A 779 25.97 -3.24 3.80
CA ARG A 779 27.04 -4.24 3.74
C ARG A 779 28.19 -3.98 4.72
N SER A 780 28.00 -3.14 5.73
CA SER A 780 29.05 -2.81 6.72
C SER A 780 29.29 -3.93 7.73
N ILE A 781 28.31 -4.77 7.96
CA ILE A 781 28.42 -5.88 8.92
C ILE A 781 28.95 -7.10 8.18
N SER A 782 30.21 -7.46 8.46
CA SER A 782 30.93 -8.61 7.91
C SER A 782 32.02 -9.02 8.90
N PRO A 783 32.43 -10.30 8.91
CA PRO A 783 33.69 -10.69 9.52
C PRO A 783 34.85 -9.92 8.88
N VAL A 784 35.91 -9.72 9.63
CA VAL A 784 37.15 -9.07 9.14
C VAL A 784 38.28 -10.12 9.10
N THR A 785 39.02 -10.15 8.01
CA THR A 785 40.17 -11.06 7.86
C THR A 785 41.42 -10.32 7.42
N PHE A 786 42.56 -10.98 7.60
CA PHE A 786 43.87 -10.51 7.21
C PHE A 786 44.40 -11.35 6.05
N ILE A 787 44.55 -10.76 4.87
CA ILE A 787 45.16 -11.41 3.72
C ILE A 787 46.64 -11.04 3.63
N PRO A 788 47.55 -12.03 3.74
CA PRO A 788 48.99 -11.79 3.59
C PRO A 788 49.30 -11.43 2.13
N THR A 789 50.08 -10.41 1.96
CA THR A 789 50.47 -9.91 0.60
C THR A 789 51.95 -9.56 0.58
N ALA A 790 52.62 -9.95 -0.47
CA ALA A 790 53.98 -9.53 -0.73
C ALA A 790 54.00 -8.10 -1.22
N THR A 791 54.71 -7.23 -0.59
CA THR A 791 54.98 -5.85 -1.00
C THR A 791 56.47 -5.62 -1.10
N THR A 792 56.90 -4.60 -1.82
CA THR A 792 58.31 -4.23 -1.93
C THR A 792 58.52 -2.84 -1.33
N GLN A 793 59.32 -2.76 -0.30
CA GLN A 793 59.70 -1.48 0.27
C GLN A 793 61.02 -1.01 -0.41
N GLN A 794 60.99 0.18 -0.96
CA GLN A 794 62.17 0.80 -1.55
C GLN A 794 62.87 1.71 -0.54
N PHE A 795 64.18 1.49 -0.37
CA PHE A 795 65.05 2.34 0.41
C PHE A 795 66.05 3.03 -0.47
N THR A 796 66.31 4.28 -0.23
CA THR A 796 67.37 5.02 -0.91
C THR A 796 68.55 5.10 0.03
N TYR A 797 69.73 4.65 -0.39
CA TYR A 797 70.97 4.76 0.37
C TYR A 797 72.03 5.37 -0.52
N LEU A 798 73.08 5.98 0.13
CA LEU A 798 74.26 6.48 -0.54
C LEU A 798 75.31 5.38 -0.59
N ASP A 799 75.70 4.96 -1.80
CA ASP A 799 76.69 3.90 -1.99
C ASP A 799 78.11 4.50 -1.91
N PRO A 800 78.86 4.20 -0.86
CA PRO A 800 80.20 4.76 -0.70
C PRO A 800 81.21 4.18 -1.73
N THR A 801 80.86 3.11 -2.40
CA THR A 801 81.70 2.46 -3.42
C THR A 801 81.52 3.04 -4.82
N GLN A 802 80.47 3.83 -5.02
CA GLN A 802 80.18 4.49 -6.29
C GLN A 802 79.99 5.98 -6.08
N LEU A 803 80.86 6.75 -6.74
CA LEU A 803 80.80 8.19 -6.72
C LEU A 803 79.97 8.74 -7.88
N SER A 804 79.16 9.72 -7.55
CA SER A 804 78.45 10.55 -8.53
C SER A 804 79.43 11.44 -9.30
N SER A 805 79.06 12.06 -10.36
CA SER A 805 79.89 12.97 -11.17
C SER A 805 80.51 14.15 -10.41
N ASN A 806 80.00 14.44 -9.23
CA ASN A 806 80.47 15.48 -8.34
C ASN A 806 81.40 14.95 -7.19
N GLY A 807 81.78 13.66 -7.23
CA GLY A 807 82.66 13.03 -6.24
C GLY A 807 81.96 12.63 -4.95
N SER A 808 80.66 12.82 -4.80
CA SER A 808 79.87 12.38 -3.65
C SER A 808 79.32 10.95 -3.87
N PRO A 809 79.04 10.17 -2.80
CA PRO A 809 78.43 8.86 -2.90
C PRO A 809 77.14 8.94 -3.70
N ALA A 810 76.95 8.06 -4.65
CA ALA A 810 75.76 8.04 -5.55
C ALA A 810 74.56 7.44 -4.84
N PRO A 811 73.35 8.05 -4.91
CA PRO A 811 72.15 7.46 -4.36
C PRO A 811 71.75 6.20 -5.14
N ARG A 812 71.50 5.11 -4.45
CA ARG A 812 70.99 3.84 -5.00
C ARG A 812 69.69 3.42 -4.30
N PHE A 813 68.92 2.61 -5.01
CA PHE A 813 67.66 2.04 -4.52
C PHE A 813 67.92 0.58 -4.12
N LEU A 814 67.50 0.23 -2.91
CA LEU A 814 67.41 -1.14 -2.43
C LEU A 814 65.92 -1.49 -2.30
N SER A 815 65.53 -2.55 -2.96
CA SER A 815 64.15 -3.08 -2.90
C SER A 815 64.15 -4.30 -2.00
N VAL A 816 63.41 -4.21 -0.86
CA VAL A 816 63.33 -5.30 0.11
C VAL A 816 61.88 -5.84 0.10
N PRO A 817 61.71 -7.16 -0.10
CA PRO A 817 60.40 -7.78 -0.05
C PRO A 817 59.90 -7.80 1.46
N VAL A 818 58.64 -7.42 1.62
CA VAL A 818 57.96 -7.40 2.94
C VAL A 818 56.67 -8.16 2.81
N LEU A 819 56.48 -9.09 3.73
CA LEU A 819 55.17 -9.75 3.91
C LEU A 819 54.31 -8.85 4.83
N GLY A 820 53.37 -8.16 4.22
CA GLY A 820 52.38 -7.36 4.92
C GLY A 820 51.01 -8.04 4.95
N TYR A 821 50.05 -7.40 5.65
CA TYR A 821 48.69 -7.91 5.77
C TYR A 821 47.67 -6.85 5.39
N THR A 822 46.81 -7.17 4.44
CA THR A 822 45.69 -6.33 4.03
C THR A 822 44.43 -6.73 4.81
N ILE A 823 43.77 -5.75 5.44
CA ILE A 823 42.55 -5.95 6.19
C ILE A 823 41.40 -5.95 5.17
N THR A 824 40.58 -7.01 5.14
CA THR A 824 39.48 -7.14 4.18
C THR A 824 38.20 -7.67 4.84
N PHE A 825 37.08 -7.49 4.14
CA PHE A 825 35.74 -7.92 4.54
C PHE A 825 35.27 -9.05 3.60
N PRO A 826 35.50 -10.34 3.91
CA PRO A 826 35.25 -11.46 3.01
C PRO A 826 33.77 -11.82 2.88
N GLY A 827 32.87 -11.26 3.71
CA GLY A 827 31.49 -11.72 3.85
C GLY A 827 31.37 -13.00 4.69
N GLY A 828 30.16 -13.32 5.10
CA GLY A 828 29.85 -14.57 5.83
C GLY A 828 29.31 -15.67 4.95
N ASP A 829 29.32 -16.91 5.45
CA ASP A 829 28.64 -18.04 4.85
C ASP A 829 27.30 -18.34 5.54
N LEU A 830 27.05 -17.78 6.72
CA LEU A 830 25.81 -17.82 7.45
C LEU A 830 25.40 -16.41 7.88
N GLN A 831 24.12 -16.08 7.66
CA GLN A 831 23.50 -14.88 8.18
C GLN A 831 22.14 -15.15 8.78
N GLY A 832 21.74 -14.34 9.74
CA GLY A 832 20.39 -14.37 10.28
C GLY A 832 20.02 -13.03 10.89
N TRP A 833 18.82 -12.55 10.55
CA TRP A 833 18.28 -11.33 11.15
C TRP A 833 16.78 -11.39 11.37
N GLY A 834 16.32 -10.56 12.30
CA GLY A 834 14.91 -10.37 12.58
C GLY A 834 14.57 -8.90 12.74
N ASN A 835 13.43 -8.52 12.18
CA ASN A 835 12.85 -7.18 12.28
C ASN A 835 11.51 -7.29 12.99
N PHE A 836 11.27 -6.39 13.92
CA PHE A 836 10.01 -6.24 14.61
C PHE A 836 9.53 -4.79 14.45
N GLU A 837 8.25 -4.62 14.06
CA GLU A 837 7.66 -3.30 13.84
C GLU A 837 6.29 -3.17 14.47
N TYR A 838 6.03 -2.02 15.06
CA TYR A 838 4.70 -1.61 15.46
C TYR A 838 4.28 -0.39 14.67
N ARG A 839 3.36 -0.57 13.73
CA ARG A 839 2.91 0.45 12.78
C ARG A 839 1.61 1.09 13.25
N ILE A 840 1.57 2.42 13.24
CA ILE A 840 0.44 3.25 13.67
C ILE A 840 0.06 4.16 12.51
N PRO A 841 -1.06 3.92 11.81
CA PRO A 841 -1.57 4.86 10.81
C PRO A 841 -1.93 6.19 11.49
N ILE A 842 -1.36 7.30 11.01
CA ILE A 842 -1.63 8.62 11.57
C ILE A 842 -2.79 9.27 10.82
N ALA A 843 -2.59 9.63 9.55
CA ALA A 843 -3.59 10.25 8.72
C ALA A 843 -3.28 10.02 7.24
N GLY A 844 -4.29 9.65 6.45
CA GLY A 844 -4.15 9.43 5.01
C GLY A 844 -3.00 8.47 4.68
N PRO A 845 -2.01 8.89 3.87
CA PRO A 845 -0.90 8.05 3.45
C PRO A 845 0.23 7.93 4.47
N VAL A 846 0.10 8.54 5.67
CA VAL A 846 1.17 8.65 6.67
C VAL A 846 1.02 7.58 7.74
N THR A 847 2.10 6.82 7.96
CA THR A 847 2.21 5.80 9.01
C THR A 847 3.45 6.07 9.85
N ALA A 848 3.31 6.08 11.18
CA ALA A 848 4.44 6.04 12.09
C ALA A 848 4.73 4.60 12.51
N GLY A 849 5.99 4.30 12.76
CA GLY A 849 6.45 3.01 13.23
C GLY A 849 7.48 3.12 14.33
N ILE A 850 7.46 2.14 15.22
CA ILE A 850 8.59 1.86 16.13
C ILE A 850 9.12 0.51 15.69
N PHE A 851 10.45 0.40 15.60
CA PHE A 851 11.09 -0.82 15.15
C PHE A 851 12.20 -1.28 16.07
N MET A 852 12.51 -2.56 15.99
CA MET A 852 13.68 -3.21 16.56
C MET A 852 14.21 -4.22 15.56
N ASP A 853 15.47 -4.09 15.21
CA ASP A 853 16.18 -4.97 14.28
C ASP A 853 17.35 -5.63 15.02
N ILE A 854 17.56 -6.92 14.77
CA ILE A 854 18.68 -7.69 15.33
C ILE A 854 19.18 -8.68 14.29
N GLY A 855 20.49 -8.84 14.19
CA GLY A 855 21.04 -9.85 13.28
C GLY A 855 22.53 -10.06 13.45
N THR A 856 23.02 -11.07 12.78
CA THR A 856 24.45 -11.44 12.76
C THR A 856 24.81 -12.11 11.45
N VAL A 857 26.06 -11.92 11.06
CA VAL A 857 26.66 -12.62 9.92
C VAL A 857 28.04 -13.11 10.31
N GLY A 858 28.40 -14.27 9.81
CA GLY A 858 29.69 -14.87 10.16
C GLY A 858 30.09 -16.01 9.25
N ILE A 859 31.26 -16.56 9.50
CA ILE A 859 31.83 -17.69 8.80
C ILE A 859 31.81 -18.87 9.75
N VAL A 860 30.97 -19.89 9.44
CA VAL A 860 30.89 -21.16 10.15
C VAL A 860 32.05 -22.05 9.72
N ARG A 861 32.26 -22.16 8.43
CA ARG A 861 33.29 -23.01 7.85
C ARG A 861 34.57 -22.22 7.61
N GLN A 862 35.31 -21.92 8.71
CA GLN A 862 36.55 -21.14 8.66
C GLN A 862 37.61 -21.77 7.75
N SER A 863 37.65 -23.11 7.64
CA SER A 863 38.53 -23.85 6.72
C SER A 863 38.31 -23.54 5.24
N ALA A 864 37.14 -22.93 4.89
CA ALA A 864 36.82 -22.47 3.54
C ALA A 864 37.45 -21.09 3.22
N LEU A 865 37.90 -20.37 4.22
CA LEU A 865 38.54 -19.08 4.06
C LEU A 865 40.05 -19.27 3.97
N LYS A 866 40.56 -19.49 2.78
CA LYS A 866 41.98 -19.80 2.55
C LYS A 866 42.48 -19.17 1.25
N LEU A 867 43.78 -19.00 1.20
CA LEU A 867 44.48 -18.47 0.02
C LEU A 867 44.41 -19.42 -1.17
N ASP A 868 44.45 -18.85 -2.35
CA ASP A 868 44.70 -19.60 -3.57
C ASP A 868 46.01 -20.41 -3.45
N PRO A 869 46.04 -21.67 -3.90
CA PRO A 869 47.23 -22.53 -3.81
C PRO A 869 48.46 -21.89 -4.43
N THR A 870 48.28 -21.28 -5.60
CA THR A 870 49.40 -20.68 -6.39
C THR A 870 49.96 -19.43 -5.72
N GLY A 871 49.06 -18.53 -5.24
CA GLY A 871 49.43 -17.35 -4.49
C GLY A 871 50.13 -17.70 -3.17
N PHE A 872 49.59 -18.68 -2.43
CA PHE A 872 50.25 -19.15 -1.21
C PHE A 872 51.62 -19.76 -1.47
N GLN A 873 51.81 -20.54 -2.54
CA GLN A 873 53.10 -21.14 -2.90
C GLN A 873 54.13 -20.02 -3.29
N SER A 874 53.69 -18.96 -3.97
CA SER A 874 54.49 -17.81 -4.29
C SER A 874 54.99 -17.10 -3.02
N LEU A 875 54.11 -16.91 -2.03
CA LEU A 875 54.49 -16.34 -0.71
C LEU A 875 55.50 -17.22 0.01
N LEU A 876 55.33 -18.55 0.01
CA LEU A 876 56.30 -19.49 0.61
C LEU A 876 57.65 -19.49 -0.10
N THR A 877 57.70 -19.26 -1.41
CA THR A 877 58.94 -19.16 -2.15
C THR A 877 59.68 -17.88 -1.81
N GLN A 878 58.98 -16.79 -1.63
CA GLN A 878 59.53 -15.48 -1.33
C GLN A 878 59.84 -15.29 0.19
N PHE A 879 59.08 -15.97 1.06
CA PHE A 879 59.23 -15.89 2.48
C PHE A 879 59.23 -17.28 3.14
N PRO A 880 60.29 -18.06 2.91
CA PRO A 880 60.40 -19.45 3.37
C PRO A 880 60.32 -19.60 4.92
N ASP A 881 60.78 -18.64 5.70
CA ASP A 881 60.75 -18.63 7.16
C ASP A 881 59.42 -18.11 7.73
N ALA A 882 58.58 -17.47 6.93
CA ALA A 882 57.35 -16.87 7.42
C ALA A 882 56.37 -17.86 8.07
N PRO A 883 56.25 -19.15 7.64
CA PRO A 883 55.43 -20.13 8.35
C PRO A 883 55.85 -20.34 9.79
N SER A 884 57.15 -20.41 10.07
CA SER A 884 57.67 -20.65 11.42
C SER A 884 57.76 -19.39 12.26
N GLN A 885 58.14 -18.24 11.67
CA GLN A 885 58.44 -17.01 12.42
C GLN A 885 57.20 -16.05 12.47
N ALA A 886 56.44 -15.93 11.37
CA ALA A 886 55.27 -15.05 11.28
C ALA A 886 53.95 -15.81 11.37
N GLY A 887 54.00 -17.16 11.46
CA GLY A 887 52.80 -17.98 11.49
C GLY A 887 51.96 -17.91 10.24
N LEU A 888 52.60 -17.73 9.06
CA LEU A 888 51.95 -17.71 7.77
C LEU A 888 51.28 -19.08 7.48
N GLN A 889 50.00 -19.07 7.31
CA GLN A 889 49.20 -20.26 6.99
C GLN A 889 48.32 -19.98 5.78
N ARG A 890 47.98 -21.03 5.03
CA ARG A 890 47.06 -20.92 3.91
C ARG A 890 45.65 -20.54 4.38
N GLN A 891 45.23 -21.01 5.55
CA GLN A 891 43.97 -20.63 6.18
C GLN A 891 44.08 -19.24 6.78
N LEU A 892 43.16 -18.36 6.42
CA LEU A 892 43.17 -16.98 6.91
C LEU A 892 42.61 -16.87 8.32
N LYS A 893 43.20 -15.98 9.12
CA LYS A 893 42.74 -15.67 10.47
C LYS A 893 41.63 -14.62 10.37
N ILE A 894 40.55 -14.84 11.15
CA ILE A 894 39.49 -13.87 11.35
C ILE A 894 39.82 -13.00 12.55
N ALA A 895 39.67 -11.70 12.44
CA ALA A 895 39.87 -10.76 13.50
C ALA A 895 38.94 -11.05 14.70
N GLY A 896 39.50 -11.09 15.92
CA GLY A 896 38.73 -11.41 17.12
C GLY A 896 37.54 -10.45 17.31
N GLY A 897 36.40 -11.00 17.72
CA GLY A 897 35.20 -10.24 18.00
C GLY A 897 34.43 -9.73 16.78
N THR A 898 34.81 -10.12 15.54
CA THR A 898 34.10 -9.73 14.32
C THR A 898 33.18 -10.82 13.75
N ASN A 899 33.50 -12.11 13.97
CA ASN A 899 32.73 -13.24 13.50
C ASN A 899 31.50 -13.48 14.39
N PHE A 900 30.31 -13.61 13.79
CA PHE A 900 29.03 -13.79 14.50
C PHE A 900 28.76 -12.77 15.62
N ARG A 901 29.33 -11.59 15.55
CA ARG A 901 29.01 -10.53 16.49
C ARG A 901 27.60 -9.99 16.22
N PRO A 902 26.63 -10.15 17.14
CA PRO A 902 25.29 -9.62 16.93
C PRO A 902 25.30 -8.10 16.82
N ARG A 903 24.47 -7.57 15.94
CA ARG A 903 24.14 -6.14 15.83
C ARG A 903 22.67 -5.96 16.15
N ALA A 904 22.34 -4.90 16.87
CA ALA A 904 20.95 -4.57 17.18
C ALA A 904 20.73 -3.07 17.11
N SER A 905 19.59 -2.68 16.56
CA SER A 905 19.13 -1.30 16.51
C SER A 905 17.66 -1.20 16.90
N THR A 906 17.27 -0.05 17.42
CA THR A 906 15.87 0.29 17.66
C THR A 906 15.65 1.73 17.24
N GLY A 907 14.42 2.09 16.94
CA GLY A 907 14.15 3.45 16.51
C GLY A 907 12.70 3.73 16.17
N ALA A 908 12.49 4.92 15.64
CA ALA A 908 11.20 5.35 15.12
C ALA A 908 11.32 5.70 13.65
N GLU A 909 10.25 5.45 12.91
CA GLU A 909 10.17 5.78 11.50
C GLU A 909 8.85 6.47 11.15
N LEU A 910 8.89 7.29 10.13
CA LEU A 910 7.74 7.87 9.47
C LEU A 910 7.73 7.43 8.02
N VAL A 911 6.65 6.80 7.61
CA VAL A 911 6.44 6.30 6.25
C VAL A 911 5.33 7.07 5.60
N VAL A 912 5.59 7.68 4.45
CA VAL A 912 4.61 8.41 3.64
C VAL A 912 4.44 7.70 2.30
N GLN A 913 3.25 7.17 2.05
CA GLN A 913 2.91 6.57 0.76
C GLN A 913 2.62 7.69 -0.24
N LEU A 914 3.48 7.86 -1.22
CA LEU A 914 3.30 8.87 -2.26
C LEU A 914 2.42 8.30 -3.38
N PRO A 915 1.27 8.93 -3.71
CA PRO A 915 0.32 8.39 -4.70
C PRO A 915 0.92 8.24 -6.11
N ILE A 916 1.85 9.12 -6.47
CA ILE A 916 2.46 9.19 -7.81
C ILE A 916 3.65 8.22 -7.92
N ILE A 917 4.40 8.06 -6.82
CA ILE A 917 5.59 7.21 -6.77
C ILE A 917 5.21 5.92 -6.06
N GLN A 918 5.29 4.78 -6.73
CA GLN A 918 4.88 3.48 -6.17
C GLN A 918 5.79 2.96 -5.02
N ALA A 919 6.66 3.80 -4.48
CA ALA A 919 7.52 3.49 -3.35
C ALA A 919 7.25 4.45 -2.17
N PRO A 920 7.25 3.96 -0.92
CA PRO A 920 7.08 4.80 0.23
C PRO A 920 8.31 5.66 0.50
N PHE A 921 8.10 6.93 0.81
CA PHE A 921 9.13 7.79 1.38
C PHE A 921 9.23 7.51 2.88
N ARG A 922 10.43 7.22 3.35
CA ARG A 922 10.69 6.82 4.73
C ARG A 922 11.73 7.73 5.35
N ILE A 923 11.46 8.18 6.55
CA ILE A 923 12.41 8.88 7.41
C ILE A 923 12.52 8.07 8.70
N TYR A 924 13.72 7.70 9.09
CA TYR A 924 13.90 7.01 10.35
C TYR A 924 15.09 7.52 11.15
N TYR A 925 14.94 7.41 12.47
CA TYR A 925 16.01 7.62 13.43
C TYR A 925 16.25 6.32 14.18
N ALA A 926 17.46 5.80 14.03
CA ALA A 926 17.89 4.55 14.65
C ALA A 926 18.92 4.80 15.75
N PHE A 927 18.80 4.05 16.82
CA PHE A 927 19.78 3.96 17.90
C PHE A 927 20.36 2.54 17.93
N ASN A 928 21.69 2.41 17.73
CA ASN A 928 22.38 1.14 17.63
C ASN A 928 22.74 0.63 19.04
N LEU A 929 21.90 -0.29 19.54
CA LEU A 929 22.02 -0.85 20.89
C LEU A 929 23.28 -1.69 21.05
N ASN A 930 23.60 -2.49 20.02
CA ASN A 930 24.78 -3.36 20.00
C ASN A 930 25.57 -3.08 18.72
N ARG A 931 26.61 -2.29 18.84
CA ARG A 931 27.51 -1.88 17.76
C ARG A 931 28.92 -2.39 18.00
N LEU A 932 29.71 -2.50 16.94
CA LEU A 932 31.14 -2.76 17.07
C LEU A 932 31.85 -1.41 17.23
N HIS A 933 32.73 -1.33 18.22
CA HIS A 933 33.54 -0.16 18.54
C HIS A 933 34.88 -0.62 19.05
N GLN A 934 35.74 -1.08 18.14
CA GLN A 934 37.07 -1.60 18.49
C GLN A 934 38.08 -1.27 17.40
N GLN A 935 39.34 -1.20 17.79
CA GLN A 935 40.46 -1.16 16.86
C GLN A 935 40.87 -2.59 16.50
N ILE A 936 40.88 -2.88 15.20
CA ILE A 936 41.38 -4.15 14.68
C ILE A 936 42.84 -3.95 14.27
N ILE A 937 43.73 -4.79 14.74
CA ILE A 937 45.16 -4.71 14.50
C ILE A 937 45.54 -5.93 13.66
N ALA A 938 46.12 -5.71 12.48
CA ALA A 938 46.68 -6.75 11.63
C ALA A 938 47.91 -7.43 12.32
N PRO A 939 48.27 -8.65 11.91
CA PRO A 939 49.55 -9.21 12.28
C PRO A 939 50.69 -8.26 11.87
N PRO A 940 51.82 -8.24 12.62
CA PRO A 940 52.95 -7.43 12.25
C PRO A 940 53.55 -7.85 10.91
N ASP A 941 54.03 -6.90 10.16
CA ASP A 941 54.74 -7.15 8.91
C ASP A 941 56.03 -7.97 9.18
N PHE A 942 56.37 -8.83 8.21
CA PHE A 942 57.53 -9.72 8.32
C PHE A 942 58.50 -9.53 7.15
N ILE A 943 59.76 -9.56 7.43
CA ILE A 943 60.86 -9.55 6.47
C ILE A 943 61.71 -10.79 6.68
N GLU A 944 62.06 -11.43 5.59
CA GLU A 944 62.84 -12.65 5.62
C GLU A 944 64.20 -12.42 6.25
N GLY A 945 64.58 -13.33 7.18
CA GLY A 945 65.88 -13.22 7.90
C GLY A 945 67.10 -13.26 6.98
N SER A 946 67.01 -13.98 5.88
CA SER A 946 68.04 -14.02 4.84
C SER A 946 68.30 -12.65 4.19
N GLU A 947 67.22 -11.89 3.89
CA GLU A 947 67.32 -10.55 3.36
C GLU A 947 67.92 -9.57 4.36
N ILE A 948 67.54 -9.63 5.61
CA ILE A 948 68.12 -8.84 6.67
C ILE A 948 69.60 -9.13 6.81
N ASN A 949 69.99 -10.40 6.76
CA ASN A 949 71.39 -10.81 6.88
C ASN A 949 72.22 -10.38 5.67
N LEU A 950 71.68 -10.42 4.46
CA LEU A 950 72.37 -9.92 3.26
C LEU A 950 72.69 -8.46 3.39
N ILE A 951 71.79 -7.63 3.89
CA ILE A 951 72.00 -6.20 4.06
C ILE A 951 72.96 -5.94 5.24
N LYS A 952 72.79 -6.64 6.35
CA LYS A 952 73.61 -6.51 7.58
C LYS A 952 75.03 -6.89 7.38
N ASN A 953 75.32 -7.95 6.62
CA ASN A 953 76.64 -8.50 6.37
C ASN A 953 77.38 -7.84 5.23
N ASN A 954 76.73 -6.95 4.48
CA ASN A 954 77.37 -6.20 3.42
C ASN A 954 78.13 -4.99 3.96
N PRO A 955 79.43 -4.96 3.87
CA PRO A 955 80.25 -3.88 4.43
C PRO A 955 79.88 -2.50 3.88
N ALA A 956 79.46 -2.43 2.62
CA ALA A 956 79.05 -1.18 1.96
C ALA A 956 77.70 -0.64 2.46
N LEU A 957 76.90 -1.47 3.11
CA LEU A 957 75.55 -1.16 3.61
C LEU A 957 75.48 -1.05 5.14
N LYS A 958 76.64 -1.15 5.86
CA LYS A 958 76.65 -1.18 7.32
C LYS A 958 76.00 0.03 8.00
N ASP A 959 76.38 1.21 7.53
CA ASP A 959 75.85 2.48 8.07
C ASP A 959 74.34 2.62 7.67
N PHE A 960 74.01 2.30 6.42
CA PHE A 960 72.60 2.23 6.00
C PHE A 960 71.76 1.25 6.86
N TYR A 961 72.30 0.05 7.19
CA TYR A 961 71.64 -0.92 8.05
C TYR A 961 71.39 -0.33 9.43
N ASN A 962 72.41 0.23 10.08
CA ASN A 962 72.33 0.68 11.46
C ASN A 962 71.48 1.96 11.63
N PHE A 963 71.57 2.91 10.73
CA PHE A 963 70.97 4.23 10.92
C PHE A 963 69.66 4.42 10.15
N GLN A 964 69.37 3.63 9.14
CA GLN A 964 68.15 3.78 8.33
C GLN A 964 67.33 2.51 8.28
N PHE A 965 67.92 1.37 7.85
CA PHE A 965 67.19 0.14 7.58
C PHE A 965 66.60 -0.47 8.89
N ALA A 966 67.45 -0.80 9.87
CA ALA A 966 67.01 -1.44 11.10
C ALA A 966 66.01 -0.58 11.90
N PRO A 967 66.19 0.74 12.07
CA PRO A 967 65.18 1.59 12.70
C PRO A 967 63.83 1.59 11.96
N THR A 968 63.88 1.68 10.61
CA THR A 968 62.64 1.69 9.80
C THR A 968 61.91 0.35 9.88
N ILE A 969 62.64 -0.77 9.81
CA ILE A 969 62.05 -2.11 9.94
C ILE A 969 61.43 -2.31 11.32
N ASN A 970 62.14 -1.91 12.38
CA ASN A 970 61.54 -1.99 13.72
C ASN A 970 60.29 -1.13 13.87
N GLN A 971 60.23 0.01 13.18
CA GLN A 971 59.05 0.85 13.15
C GLN A 971 57.90 0.18 12.41
N PHE A 972 58.14 -0.50 11.27
CA PHE A 972 57.11 -1.27 10.54
C PHE A 972 56.59 -2.41 11.39
N ILE A 973 57.44 -3.19 12.02
CA ILE A 973 57.04 -4.31 12.87
C ILE A 973 56.26 -3.81 14.10
N ALA A 974 56.64 -2.66 14.65
CA ALA A 974 55.97 -2.05 15.80
C ALA A 974 54.64 -1.40 15.48
N ASN A 975 54.40 -1.03 14.22
CA ASN A 975 53.20 -0.35 13.77
C ASN A 975 52.42 -1.15 12.71
N PRO A 976 51.86 -2.31 13.03
CA PRO A 976 51.05 -3.09 12.12
C PRO A 976 49.84 -2.31 11.64
N GLY A 977 49.30 -2.68 10.50
CA GLY A 977 48.10 -2.08 9.93
C GLY A 977 46.95 -2.06 10.98
N ARG A 978 46.27 -0.92 11.09
CA ARG A 978 45.18 -0.72 12.06
C ARG A 978 43.92 -0.24 11.37
N LEU A 979 42.79 -0.83 11.74
CA LEU A 979 41.44 -0.42 11.29
C LEU A 979 40.63 0.01 12.52
N ASN A 980 40.25 1.27 12.58
CA ASN A 980 39.28 1.75 13.55
C ASN A 980 37.86 1.39 13.06
N TYR A 981 37.31 0.29 13.60
CA TYR A 981 36.00 -0.19 13.25
C TYR A 981 34.96 0.35 14.24
N PHE A 982 34.55 1.60 14.01
CA PHE A 982 33.67 2.35 14.88
C PHE A 982 32.32 2.58 14.20
N GLU A 983 31.36 1.69 14.48
CA GLU A 983 30.00 1.83 13.99
C GLU A 983 29.27 2.98 14.71
N PRO A 984 28.38 3.74 14.04
CA PRO A 984 27.68 4.87 14.62
C PRO A 984 26.74 4.44 15.74
N LEU A 985 26.61 5.27 16.80
CA LEU A 985 25.66 5.06 17.89
C LEU A 985 24.25 5.45 17.47
N ARG A 986 24.12 6.50 16.67
CA ARG A 986 22.85 7.09 16.24
C ARG A 986 22.90 7.34 14.74
N THR A 987 21.80 7.09 14.05
CA THR A 987 21.73 7.28 12.61
C THR A 987 20.39 7.87 12.23
N PHE A 988 20.40 8.97 11.50
CA PHE A 988 19.24 9.57 10.89
C PHE A 988 19.34 9.37 9.39
N ARG A 989 18.31 8.76 8.77
CA ARG A 989 18.29 8.50 7.32
C ARG A 989 16.93 8.76 6.74
N PHE A 990 16.92 9.10 5.46
CA PHE A 990 15.75 9.08 4.61
C PHE A 990 16.00 8.16 3.43
N THR A 991 14.98 7.47 2.98
CA THR A 991 15.07 6.55 1.87
C THR A 991 13.72 6.46 1.13
N VAL A 992 13.78 6.11 -0.14
CA VAL A 992 12.60 5.79 -0.95
C VAL A 992 12.71 4.32 -1.31
N SER A 993 12.32 3.48 -0.36
CA SER A 993 12.41 2.02 -0.52
C SER A 993 11.33 1.32 0.32
N ARG A 994 11.00 0.10 -0.04
CA ARG A 994 10.19 -0.78 0.82
C ARG A 994 11.09 -1.42 1.88
N THR A 995 10.61 -1.55 3.11
CA THR A 995 11.04 -2.61 4.02
C THR A 995 10.36 -3.90 3.62
N PHE A 996 10.96 -4.98 3.92
CA PHE A 996 10.51 -6.36 3.67
C PHE A 996 9.00 -6.56 3.38
#